data_18d55e5b42d91f1c510264e5539de66d
#
_entry.id   18d55e5b42d91f1c510264e5539de66d
#
_cell.length_a   1.000
_cell.length_b   1.000
_cell.length_c   1.000
_cell.angle_alpha   90.00
_cell.angle_beta   90.00
_cell.angle_gamma   90.00
#
_symmetry.space_group_name_H-M   'P 1'
#
loop_
_entity.id
_entity.type
_entity.pdbx_description
1 polymer ?
#
loop_
_entity_poly.entity_id
_entity_poly.type
_entity_poly.pdbx_seq_one_letter_code
_entity_poly.pdbx_strand_id
1 'polypeptide(L)'
;MVNKLPDIQIPVTIGGVTFKNPFYVASGPTTKTVEQLVRIEETGWAAASIKLSIDPAPYINRKPRYGIFKDRDALAFTTEKRLTFAEGLKLIADAKPKLHDLKLMANITYAGDAGVSGWVNMAKKFEEVGADIIELNMCCPNMSYNLELTSGGSQTASKQTGASMGQNANVAAEIVKAVKEAISIPLFVKLTPEGGKIAQVAKSLYEAGADAVGGTGNRMGIPPINLDNPEKAFYHLQDEVSMSCYCSGWLKPLAQRDTYEIRKVCGKEPPIMAAGGIRNWRDAVEMVMCGGNLIGVCAETLVSGYDICRPMITGMHEYMEKHGYKSLDDFRSILVDEVKTATDVTLYAGYARIKDPNLSAPCKAACPHHVPVQAYVQKILKGEYREAYDLITGKNALQNLCALVCTHPCEDACVRGSIDAPVKIRELKRFVLDYGKQQGWKPAWAKAEPNGHKVAVIGAGPCGLSCAAELVKGGYDVTVFEKEATAGGALRYAIPDYAGHKALLDEEVENLKDCGVKFVFGKTVSDIAELKAENFEKVFAAVGANKKAAAPMDGEDAREFLYKVNCGEKPAVSERVVVIGGGFAAVDAARCAVRLGAKNVTVLNPAGFSKRSGDAEALNEAKEEGVVLFDKVQITEIAPDAVYFSKDGAEMRIKCDQVIVENAYVAEVPAGDKDTLVITSAKITNIISAITAGKNAAAGIDKLIRGEGATLSAVAPVKTVSAEAVRQRSGYLKRDVNPVALAEKAADRKGKFDAYKRVMTAAEAVKEAERCLNCGCGEGCQLCKTICTDFAPEIVDADTMHIRSEKCVACGMCFNRCPNGNIEMLNLGYTV
;
A
#
# COMPACT_ATOMS: atom_id res chain seq x y z
N MET A 1 -34.86 -17.49 -11.70
CA MET A 1 -35.07 -16.84 -12.99
C MET A 1 -33.81 -17.03 -13.82
N VAL A 2 -33.87 -17.85 -14.84
CA VAL A 2 -32.76 -17.98 -15.81
C VAL A 2 -32.76 -16.67 -16.58
N ASN A 3 -31.75 -15.83 -16.32
CA ASN A 3 -31.54 -14.63 -17.11
C ASN A 3 -31.35 -15.05 -18.57
N LYS A 4 -32.31 -14.72 -19.45
CA LYS A 4 -32.09 -14.88 -20.87
C LYS A 4 -30.77 -14.22 -21.25
N LEU A 5 -29.93 -14.94 -22.00
CA LEU A 5 -28.73 -14.38 -22.60
C LEU A 5 -29.15 -13.17 -23.41
N PRO A 6 -28.41 -12.06 -23.38
CA PRO A 6 -28.64 -10.99 -24.34
C PRO A 6 -28.52 -11.55 -25.76
N ASP A 7 -29.46 -11.22 -26.63
CA ASP A 7 -29.48 -11.69 -28.03
C ASP A 7 -28.45 -10.88 -28.89
N ILE A 8 -27.21 -10.88 -28.39
CA ILE A 8 -26.10 -10.17 -29.03
C ILE A 8 -25.43 -11.13 -30.00
N GLN A 9 -25.47 -10.83 -31.27
CA GLN A 9 -24.84 -11.58 -32.33
C GLN A 9 -23.62 -10.81 -32.87
N ILE A 10 -22.45 -11.48 -32.86
CA ILE A 10 -21.22 -10.99 -33.49
C ILE A 10 -20.71 -12.12 -34.40
N PRO A 11 -21.38 -12.38 -35.51
CA PRO A 11 -21.12 -13.58 -36.31
C PRO A 11 -19.76 -13.54 -37.01
N VAL A 12 -19.14 -14.73 -37.08
CA VAL A 12 -17.88 -14.95 -37.81
C VAL A 12 -18.07 -16.20 -38.67
N THR A 13 -17.70 -16.16 -39.96
CA THR A 13 -17.74 -17.31 -40.83
C THR A 13 -16.36 -17.72 -41.30
N ILE A 14 -16.00 -19.00 -41.12
CA ILE A 14 -14.71 -19.56 -41.49
C ILE A 14 -14.94 -20.94 -42.12
N GLY A 15 -14.42 -21.19 -43.31
CA GLY A 15 -14.51 -22.44 -43.99
C GLY A 15 -15.95 -22.90 -44.21
N GLY A 16 -16.92 -21.97 -44.36
CA GLY A 16 -18.36 -22.25 -44.50
C GLY A 16 -19.10 -22.51 -43.20
N VAL A 17 -18.43 -22.50 -42.06
CA VAL A 17 -19.04 -22.64 -40.72
C VAL A 17 -19.23 -21.26 -40.11
N THR A 18 -20.50 -20.93 -39.74
CA THR A 18 -20.84 -19.68 -39.06
C THR A 18 -20.90 -19.88 -37.56
N PHE A 19 -20.13 -19.07 -36.81
CA PHE A 19 -20.12 -18.95 -35.37
C PHE A 19 -20.97 -17.76 -34.94
N LYS A 20 -21.85 -17.93 -33.93
CA LYS A 20 -22.73 -16.86 -33.44
C LYS A 20 -21.98 -15.68 -32.77
N ASN A 21 -20.77 -15.91 -32.32
CA ASN A 21 -19.83 -14.91 -31.82
C ASN A 21 -18.40 -15.46 -31.98
N PRO A 22 -17.34 -14.62 -31.81
CA PRO A 22 -15.98 -15.06 -32.07
C PRO A 22 -15.36 -15.95 -30.96
N PHE A 23 -16.07 -16.21 -29.86
CA PHE A 23 -15.49 -16.88 -28.70
C PHE A 23 -15.67 -18.39 -28.74
N TYR A 24 -14.57 -19.11 -28.52
CA TYR A 24 -14.61 -20.56 -28.35
C TYR A 24 -13.80 -21.01 -27.13
N VAL A 25 -14.21 -22.10 -26.47
CA VAL A 25 -13.41 -22.74 -25.44
C VAL A 25 -12.33 -23.57 -26.11
N ALA A 26 -11.07 -23.17 -25.95
CA ALA A 26 -9.94 -23.89 -26.55
C ALA A 26 -9.67 -25.22 -25.81
N SER A 27 -9.15 -26.20 -26.54
CA SER A 27 -8.87 -27.54 -26.03
C SER A 27 -8.11 -27.55 -24.71
N GLY A 28 -8.72 -28.09 -23.68
CA GLY A 28 -8.19 -28.12 -22.33
C GLY A 28 -8.92 -29.07 -21.38
N PRO A 29 -8.69 -29.00 -20.09
CA PRO A 29 -9.35 -29.83 -19.10
C PRO A 29 -10.85 -29.54 -18.96
N THR A 30 -11.32 -28.44 -19.48
CA THR A 30 -12.71 -27.97 -19.44
C THR A 30 -13.53 -28.38 -20.66
N THR A 31 -13.02 -29.28 -21.56
CA THR A 31 -13.69 -29.70 -22.78
C THR A 31 -13.62 -31.22 -23.01
N LYS A 32 -13.71 -32.02 -21.95
CA LYS A 32 -13.48 -33.47 -22.01
C LYS A 32 -14.67 -34.33 -21.64
N THR A 33 -15.82 -33.72 -21.27
CA THR A 33 -17.05 -34.47 -20.96
C THR A 33 -18.26 -33.80 -21.62
N VAL A 34 -19.31 -34.59 -21.82
CA VAL A 34 -20.57 -34.12 -22.43
C VAL A 34 -21.20 -33.02 -21.58
N GLU A 35 -21.19 -33.16 -20.27
CA GLU A 35 -21.74 -32.15 -19.35
C GLU A 35 -20.99 -30.80 -19.47
N GLN A 36 -19.68 -30.85 -19.65
CA GLN A 36 -18.90 -29.63 -19.90
C GLN A 36 -19.32 -28.97 -21.22
N LEU A 37 -19.49 -29.71 -22.30
CA LEU A 37 -19.88 -29.21 -23.62
C LEU A 37 -21.29 -28.59 -23.59
N VAL A 38 -22.24 -29.23 -22.91
CA VAL A 38 -23.57 -28.67 -22.68
C VAL A 38 -23.51 -27.38 -21.89
N ARG A 39 -22.72 -27.35 -20.81
CA ARG A 39 -22.55 -26.13 -20.01
C ARG A 39 -21.88 -24.98 -20.80
N ILE A 40 -20.94 -25.28 -21.68
CA ILE A 40 -20.34 -24.32 -22.59
C ILE A 40 -21.39 -23.68 -23.49
N GLU A 41 -22.29 -24.48 -24.11
CA GLU A 41 -23.37 -23.94 -24.92
C GLU A 41 -24.33 -23.05 -24.12
N GLU A 42 -24.76 -23.50 -22.95
CA GLU A 42 -25.66 -22.77 -22.03
C GLU A 42 -25.10 -21.38 -21.61
N THR A 43 -23.81 -21.25 -21.57
CA THR A 43 -23.11 -19.99 -21.16
C THR A 43 -22.82 -19.07 -22.35
N GLY A 44 -23.15 -19.46 -23.59
CA GLY A 44 -23.17 -18.59 -24.77
C GLY A 44 -21.97 -18.71 -25.68
N TRP A 45 -21.04 -19.62 -25.43
CA TRP A 45 -19.89 -19.85 -26.35
C TRP A 45 -20.39 -20.33 -27.71
N ALA A 46 -19.66 -19.92 -28.76
CA ALA A 46 -20.00 -20.31 -30.13
C ALA A 46 -19.43 -21.67 -30.54
N ALA A 47 -18.31 -22.05 -29.94
CA ALA A 47 -17.63 -23.31 -30.24
C ALA A 47 -16.86 -23.85 -29.03
N ALA A 48 -16.53 -25.14 -29.08
CA ALA A 48 -15.59 -25.78 -28.17
C ALA A 48 -14.65 -26.71 -28.93
N SER A 49 -13.35 -26.58 -28.71
CA SER A 49 -12.36 -27.56 -29.13
C SER A 49 -12.26 -28.64 -28.05
N ILE A 50 -12.62 -29.89 -28.36
CA ILE A 50 -12.56 -30.97 -27.38
C ILE A 50 -11.15 -31.19 -26.87
N LYS A 51 -11.02 -31.80 -25.66
CA LYS A 51 -9.71 -32.19 -25.15
C LYS A 51 -8.98 -33.05 -26.17
N LEU A 52 -7.69 -32.78 -26.35
CA LEU A 52 -6.82 -33.49 -27.31
C LEU A 52 -7.03 -34.98 -27.28
N SER A 53 -7.44 -35.52 -28.44
CA SER A 53 -7.56 -36.95 -28.72
C SER A 53 -6.29 -37.41 -29.46
N ILE A 54 -5.74 -38.51 -29.00
CA ILE A 54 -4.45 -39.04 -29.51
C ILE A 54 -4.55 -40.52 -29.86
N ASP A 55 -3.94 -40.90 -30.97
CA ASP A 55 -3.75 -42.27 -31.41
C ASP A 55 -2.29 -42.53 -31.79
N PRO A 56 -1.66 -43.60 -31.32
CA PRO A 56 -2.12 -44.55 -30.28
C PRO A 56 -2.30 -43.93 -28.93
N ALA A 57 -2.82 -44.69 -27.94
CA ALA A 57 -3.06 -44.17 -26.60
C ALA A 57 -1.85 -43.44 -26.02
N PRO A 58 -2.06 -42.30 -25.33
CA PRO A 58 -0.98 -41.46 -24.88
C PRO A 58 -0.06 -42.18 -23.90
N TYR A 59 1.25 -42.13 -24.14
CA TYR A 59 2.28 -42.75 -23.32
C TYR A 59 2.39 -42.15 -21.91
N ILE A 60 1.93 -40.88 -21.74
CA ILE A 60 1.74 -40.20 -20.45
C ILE A 60 0.31 -39.75 -20.36
N ASN A 61 -0.42 -40.25 -19.38
CA ASN A 61 -1.85 -39.95 -19.20
C ASN A 61 -2.20 -39.90 -17.71
N ARG A 62 -1.67 -38.85 -17.01
CA ARG A 62 -1.84 -38.64 -15.58
C ARG A 62 -2.78 -37.47 -15.30
N LYS A 63 -3.46 -37.52 -14.16
CA LYS A 63 -4.28 -36.41 -13.68
C LYS A 63 -3.37 -35.20 -13.39
N PRO A 64 -3.71 -33.98 -13.88
CA PRO A 64 -2.86 -32.81 -13.69
C PRO A 64 -2.86 -32.30 -12.25
N ARG A 65 -1.83 -31.55 -11.92
CA ARG A 65 -1.76 -30.68 -10.77
C ARG A 65 -1.62 -29.25 -11.25
N TYR A 66 -2.33 -28.33 -10.60
CA TYR A 66 -2.36 -26.92 -10.97
C TYR A 66 -1.79 -26.08 -9.85
N GLY A 67 -1.11 -24.97 -10.22
CA GLY A 67 -0.66 -23.93 -9.33
C GLY A 67 -0.96 -22.56 -9.94
N ILE A 68 -1.45 -21.62 -9.12
CA ILE A 68 -1.76 -20.25 -9.54
C ILE A 68 -0.75 -19.29 -8.89
N PHE A 69 -0.12 -18.45 -9.70
CA PHE A 69 0.80 -17.41 -9.29
C PHE A 69 0.10 -16.06 -9.41
N LYS A 70 -0.46 -15.56 -8.32
CA LYS A 70 -1.24 -14.32 -8.33
C LYS A 70 -0.40 -13.09 -8.68
N ASP A 71 0.84 -13.05 -8.22
CA ASP A 71 1.79 -11.96 -8.44
C ASP A 71 2.29 -11.88 -9.90
N ARG A 72 2.24 -13.00 -10.63
CA ARG A 72 2.71 -13.10 -12.02
C ARG A 72 1.60 -13.34 -13.01
N ASP A 73 0.34 -13.37 -12.54
CA ASP A 73 -0.82 -13.65 -13.38
C ASP A 73 -0.65 -14.90 -14.27
N ALA A 74 -0.09 -15.96 -13.67
CA ALA A 74 0.23 -17.20 -14.33
C ALA A 74 -0.47 -18.38 -13.68
N LEU A 75 -0.94 -19.30 -14.51
CA LEU A 75 -1.37 -20.65 -14.15
C LEU A 75 -0.33 -21.64 -14.67
N ALA A 76 0.16 -22.50 -13.82
CA ALA A 76 1.03 -23.59 -14.20
C ALA A 76 0.36 -24.93 -13.93
N PHE A 77 0.69 -25.90 -14.75
CA PHE A 77 0.21 -27.27 -14.55
C PHE A 77 1.24 -28.28 -15.03
N THR A 78 1.13 -29.49 -14.47
CA THR A 78 1.97 -30.65 -14.86
C THR A 78 1.43 -31.27 -16.15
N THR A 79 1.57 -32.55 -16.33
CA THR A 79 0.95 -33.28 -17.45
C THR A 79 -0.58 -33.26 -17.34
N GLU A 80 -1.26 -33.34 -18.47
CA GLU A 80 -2.72 -33.46 -18.50
C GLU A 80 -3.19 -34.79 -19.03
N LYS A 81 -4.31 -35.26 -18.51
CA LYS A 81 -5.03 -36.42 -19.09
C LYS A 81 -5.56 -36.03 -20.46
N ARG A 82 -5.18 -36.77 -21.48
CA ARG A 82 -5.66 -36.69 -22.85
C ARG A 82 -6.73 -37.75 -23.10
N LEU A 83 -7.51 -37.56 -24.15
CA LEU A 83 -8.43 -38.59 -24.60
C LEU A 83 -7.72 -39.58 -25.51
N THR A 84 -8.05 -40.85 -25.40
CA THR A 84 -7.75 -41.82 -26.47
C THR A 84 -8.60 -41.50 -27.69
N PHE A 85 -8.24 -42.03 -28.85
CA PHE A 85 -9.01 -41.89 -30.08
C PHE A 85 -10.47 -42.30 -29.88
N ALA A 86 -10.72 -43.49 -29.27
CA ALA A 86 -12.04 -43.99 -28.98
C ALA A 86 -12.83 -43.11 -28.01
N GLU A 87 -12.20 -42.59 -26.94
CA GLU A 87 -12.85 -41.69 -26.00
C GLU A 87 -13.24 -40.37 -26.68
N GLY A 88 -12.41 -39.83 -27.57
CA GLY A 88 -12.71 -38.62 -28.33
C GLY A 88 -13.88 -38.79 -29.29
N LEU A 89 -13.89 -39.88 -30.08
CA LEU A 89 -15.04 -40.23 -30.96
C LEU A 89 -16.35 -40.34 -30.18
N LYS A 90 -16.29 -41.10 -29.07
CA LYS A 90 -17.47 -41.27 -28.18
C LYS A 90 -17.92 -39.93 -27.61
N LEU A 91 -17.02 -39.03 -27.19
CA LEU A 91 -17.35 -37.71 -26.65
C LEU A 91 -18.15 -36.89 -27.67
N ILE A 92 -17.74 -36.84 -28.94
CA ILE A 92 -18.43 -36.06 -29.97
C ILE A 92 -19.78 -36.73 -30.29
N ALA A 93 -19.81 -38.04 -30.48
CA ALA A 93 -21.04 -38.78 -30.78
C ALA A 93 -22.11 -38.61 -29.68
N ASP A 94 -21.73 -38.67 -28.42
CA ASP A 94 -22.64 -38.52 -27.28
C ASP A 94 -23.06 -37.06 -27.04
N ALA A 95 -22.22 -36.09 -27.39
CA ALA A 95 -22.47 -34.65 -27.16
C ALA A 95 -23.35 -34.07 -28.29
N LYS A 96 -23.09 -34.41 -29.55
CA LYS A 96 -23.72 -33.78 -30.72
C LYS A 96 -25.24 -33.76 -30.66
N PRO A 97 -25.96 -34.86 -30.27
CA PRO A 97 -27.41 -34.87 -30.15
C PRO A 97 -27.97 -33.97 -29.02
N LYS A 98 -27.17 -33.53 -28.09
CA LYS A 98 -27.54 -32.69 -26.93
C LYS A 98 -27.23 -31.22 -27.11
N LEU A 99 -26.56 -30.88 -28.21
CA LEU A 99 -26.16 -29.50 -28.53
C LEU A 99 -26.99 -28.97 -29.70
N HIS A 100 -27.27 -27.67 -29.67
CA HIS A 100 -28.10 -26.99 -30.68
C HIS A 100 -27.26 -26.11 -31.60
N ASP A 101 -26.47 -25.19 -31.05
CA ASP A 101 -25.73 -24.18 -31.79
C ASP A 101 -24.21 -24.29 -31.63
N LEU A 102 -23.74 -24.98 -30.61
CA LEU A 102 -22.31 -25.08 -30.30
C LEU A 102 -21.59 -25.87 -31.41
N LYS A 103 -20.58 -25.26 -32.01
CA LYS A 103 -19.71 -25.95 -32.99
C LYS A 103 -18.63 -26.76 -32.27
N LEU A 104 -18.52 -28.05 -32.61
CA LEU A 104 -17.55 -28.95 -32.03
C LEU A 104 -16.32 -29.08 -32.94
N MET A 105 -15.14 -28.69 -32.39
CA MET A 105 -13.87 -28.88 -33.05
C MET A 105 -13.22 -30.16 -32.51
N ALA A 106 -12.96 -31.13 -33.35
CA ALA A 106 -12.22 -32.34 -32.99
C ALA A 106 -10.72 -32.06 -32.94
N ASN A 107 -10.17 -31.86 -31.74
CA ASN A 107 -8.75 -31.63 -31.53
C ASN A 107 -7.98 -32.96 -31.52
N ILE A 108 -7.17 -33.19 -32.55
CA ILE A 108 -6.52 -34.48 -32.79
C ILE A 108 -5.01 -34.38 -32.98
N THR A 109 -4.30 -35.43 -32.60
CA THR A 109 -2.90 -35.66 -32.97
C THR A 109 -2.65 -37.16 -33.15
N TYR A 110 -1.89 -37.51 -34.17
CA TYR A 110 -1.47 -38.90 -34.39
C TYR A 110 0.01 -39.06 -34.04
N ALA A 111 0.36 -40.13 -33.32
CA ALA A 111 1.70 -40.41 -32.83
C ALA A 111 2.17 -41.86 -33.13
N GLY A 112 1.44 -42.56 -34.00
CA GLY A 112 1.75 -43.93 -34.38
C GLY A 112 2.61 -44.05 -35.63
N ASP A 113 2.89 -45.27 -36.04
CA ASP A 113 3.80 -45.62 -37.14
C ASP A 113 3.17 -45.53 -38.54
N ALA A 114 1.85 -45.27 -38.63
CA ALA A 114 1.18 -45.11 -39.92
C ALA A 114 1.43 -43.73 -40.60
N GLY A 115 2.19 -42.84 -39.99
CA GLY A 115 2.52 -41.56 -40.57
C GLY A 115 1.29 -40.73 -40.96
N VAL A 116 1.33 -40.13 -42.18
CA VAL A 116 0.24 -39.26 -42.69
C VAL A 116 -1.10 -39.95 -42.70
N SER A 117 -1.13 -41.28 -43.07
CA SER A 117 -2.40 -42.01 -43.18
C SER A 117 -3.10 -42.16 -41.84
N GLY A 118 -2.37 -42.20 -40.74
CA GLY A 118 -2.97 -42.18 -39.37
C GLY A 118 -3.71 -40.90 -39.08
N TRP A 119 -3.17 -39.72 -39.45
CA TRP A 119 -3.85 -38.43 -39.33
C TRP A 119 -5.15 -38.38 -40.17
N VAL A 120 -5.07 -38.85 -41.41
CA VAL A 120 -6.22 -38.93 -42.32
C VAL A 120 -7.31 -39.84 -41.76
N ASN A 121 -6.95 -41.01 -41.27
CA ASN A 121 -7.93 -41.95 -40.65
C ASN A 121 -8.62 -41.31 -39.44
N MET A 122 -7.85 -40.66 -38.53
CA MET A 122 -8.45 -39.95 -37.38
C MET A 122 -9.43 -38.89 -37.84
N ALA A 123 -9.03 -38.00 -38.76
CA ALA A 123 -9.85 -36.91 -39.24
C ALA A 123 -11.18 -37.42 -39.83
N LYS A 124 -11.16 -38.42 -40.72
CA LYS A 124 -12.35 -39.04 -41.28
C LYS A 124 -13.30 -39.63 -40.23
N LYS A 125 -12.77 -40.34 -39.24
CA LYS A 125 -13.59 -40.91 -38.18
C LYS A 125 -14.26 -39.86 -37.30
N PHE A 126 -13.59 -38.72 -37.04
CA PHE A 126 -14.21 -37.61 -36.31
C PHE A 126 -15.27 -36.88 -37.14
N GLU A 127 -15.10 -36.73 -38.44
CA GLU A 127 -16.12 -36.23 -39.35
C GLU A 127 -17.34 -37.17 -39.36
N GLU A 128 -17.14 -38.54 -39.51
CA GLU A 128 -18.20 -39.54 -39.47
C GLU A 128 -19.09 -39.49 -38.22
N VAL A 129 -18.48 -39.13 -37.05
CA VAL A 129 -19.26 -39.02 -35.78
C VAL A 129 -19.87 -37.64 -35.53
N GLY A 130 -19.73 -36.70 -36.49
CA GLY A 130 -20.42 -35.41 -36.50
C GLY A 130 -19.66 -34.25 -35.94
N ALA A 131 -18.32 -34.28 -35.97
CA ALA A 131 -17.53 -33.09 -35.72
C ALA A 131 -17.85 -32.00 -36.77
N ASP A 132 -17.91 -30.74 -36.36
CA ASP A 132 -18.12 -29.62 -37.27
C ASP A 132 -16.82 -29.15 -37.93
N ILE A 133 -15.70 -29.38 -37.24
CA ILE A 133 -14.37 -28.93 -37.66
C ILE A 133 -13.32 -29.93 -37.16
N ILE A 134 -12.28 -30.20 -37.97
CA ILE A 134 -11.09 -30.89 -37.51
C ILE A 134 -10.03 -29.86 -37.10
N GLU A 135 -9.51 -29.94 -35.87
CA GLU A 135 -8.40 -29.13 -35.38
C GLU A 135 -7.15 -29.99 -35.18
N LEU A 136 -6.16 -29.87 -36.07
CA LEU A 136 -4.89 -30.57 -35.90
C LEU A 136 -4.07 -29.92 -34.80
N ASN A 137 -3.68 -30.66 -33.79
CA ASN A 137 -2.86 -30.18 -32.69
C ASN A 137 -1.36 -30.34 -33.00
N MET A 138 -0.75 -29.30 -33.51
CA MET A 138 0.69 -29.20 -33.74
C MET A 138 1.32 -28.20 -32.72
N CYS A 139 0.72 -28.11 -31.51
CA CYS A 139 1.06 -27.09 -30.54
C CYS A 139 1.66 -27.60 -29.22
N CYS A 140 1.26 -28.78 -28.74
CA CYS A 140 1.53 -29.22 -27.40
C CYS A 140 3.04 -29.43 -27.10
N PRO A 141 3.71 -28.52 -26.33
CA PRO A 141 5.16 -28.63 -26.09
C PRO A 141 5.51 -29.76 -25.11
N ASN A 142 4.63 -30.07 -24.18
CA ASN A 142 4.84 -31.11 -23.19
C ASN A 142 5.00 -32.51 -23.81
N MET A 143 4.33 -32.79 -24.92
CA MET A 143 4.44 -34.08 -25.59
C MET A 143 5.85 -34.28 -26.17
N SER A 144 6.34 -33.31 -26.89
CA SER A 144 7.67 -33.35 -27.51
C SER A 144 8.79 -33.47 -26.46
N TYR A 145 8.72 -32.66 -25.41
CA TYR A 145 9.71 -32.65 -24.33
C TYR A 145 9.81 -34.02 -23.61
N ASN A 146 8.66 -34.59 -23.27
CA ASN A 146 8.66 -35.88 -22.57
C ASN A 146 9.12 -37.04 -23.46
N LEU A 147 8.87 -36.99 -24.77
CA LEU A 147 9.42 -37.97 -25.73
C LEU A 147 10.94 -37.91 -25.79
N GLU A 148 11.52 -36.72 -25.84
CA GLU A 148 12.96 -36.52 -25.84
C GLU A 148 13.63 -37.10 -24.60
N LEU A 149 13.04 -36.83 -23.42
CA LEU A 149 13.55 -37.36 -22.15
C LEU A 149 13.45 -38.89 -22.03
N THR A 150 12.36 -39.48 -22.50
CA THR A 150 12.13 -40.93 -22.34
C THR A 150 12.83 -41.77 -23.39
N SER A 151 13.16 -41.19 -24.56
CA SER A 151 13.82 -41.92 -25.69
C SER A 151 15.34 -41.92 -25.66
N GLY A 152 15.96 -41.30 -24.65
CA GLY A 152 17.42 -41.22 -24.52
C GLY A 152 18.09 -40.56 -25.74
N GLY A 153 17.41 -39.66 -26.43
CA GLY A 153 17.95 -38.99 -27.61
C GLY A 153 17.87 -39.77 -28.92
N SER A 154 17.38 -41.00 -28.92
CA SER A 154 17.16 -41.79 -30.12
C SER A 154 15.81 -41.44 -30.74
N GLN A 155 15.77 -40.44 -31.60
CA GLN A 155 14.57 -40.06 -32.38
C GLN A 155 14.50 -40.91 -33.64
N THR A 156 13.51 -41.82 -33.69
CA THR A 156 12.98 -42.28 -34.97
C THR A 156 11.96 -41.23 -35.46
N ALA A 157 11.96 -40.89 -36.75
CA ALA A 157 11.08 -39.91 -37.36
C ALA A 157 9.57 -40.11 -37.06
N SER A 158 9.18 -41.35 -36.75
CA SER A 158 7.84 -41.77 -36.37
C SER A 158 7.33 -41.28 -35.01
N LYS A 159 8.20 -40.66 -34.17
CA LYS A 159 7.83 -40.19 -32.83
C LYS A 159 7.66 -38.68 -32.69
N GLN A 160 7.64 -37.95 -33.79
CA GLN A 160 7.37 -36.51 -33.78
C GLN A 160 5.89 -36.25 -33.52
N THR A 161 5.55 -35.47 -32.48
CA THR A 161 4.18 -35.11 -32.11
C THR A 161 4.12 -33.70 -31.58
N GLY A 162 2.94 -33.07 -31.56
CA GLY A 162 2.71 -31.76 -30.94
C GLY A 162 3.63 -30.67 -31.49
N ALA A 163 4.38 -29.99 -30.64
CA ALA A 163 5.24 -28.88 -31.03
C ALA A 163 6.36 -29.25 -32.02
N SER A 164 6.92 -30.45 -31.92
CA SER A 164 7.97 -30.87 -32.85
C SER A 164 7.47 -31.01 -34.30
N MET A 165 6.23 -31.39 -34.49
CA MET A 165 5.57 -31.39 -35.81
C MET A 165 5.31 -29.95 -36.30
N GLY A 166 4.79 -29.08 -35.43
CA GLY A 166 4.50 -27.68 -35.77
C GLY A 166 5.73 -26.82 -36.06
N GLN A 167 6.93 -27.26 -35.68
CA GLN A 167 8.20 -26.60 -36.02
C GLN A 167 8.71 -26.97 -37.42
N ASN A 168 8.25 -28.05 -38.00
CA ASN A 168 8.66 -28.51 -39.32
C ASN A 168 7.58 -28.22 -40.38
N ALA A 169 7.71 -27.07 -41.04
CA ALA A 169 6.72 -26.58 -42.03
C ALA A 169 6.41 -27.60 -43.15
N ASN A 170 7.38 -28.33 -43.65
CA ASN A 170 7.18 -29.27 -44.75
C ASN A 170 6.34 -30.49 -44.30
N VAL A 171 6.68 -31.08 -43.17
CA VAL A 171 5.95 -32.24 -42.62
C VAL A 171 4.55 -31.83 -42.22
N ALA A 172 4.41 -30.67 -41.60
CA ALA A 172 3.11 -30.15 -41.22
C ALA A 172 2.21 -29.87 -42.44
N ALA A 173 2.77 -29.28 -43.51
CA ALA A 173 2.05 -29.01 -44.74
C ALA A 173 1.62 -30.29 -45.48
N GLU A 174 2.46 -31.32 -45.52
CA GLU A 174 2.12 -32.64 -46.07
C GLU A 174 0.88 -33.25 -45.34
N ILE A 175 0.89 -33.24 -44.02
CA ILE A 175 -0.23 -33.74 -43.21
C ILE A 175 -1.51 -32.93 -43.50
N VAL A 176 -1.43 -31.57 -43.47
CA VAL A 176 -2.55 -30.69 -43.75
C VAL A 176 -3.16 -30.96 -45.11
N LYS A 177 -2.34 -31.05 -46.15
CA LYS A 177 -2.77 -31.35 -47.52
C LYS A 177 -3.53 -32.66 -47.58
N ALA A 178 -2.92 -33.73 -47.05
CA ALA A 178 -3.51 -35.06 -47.11
C ALA A 178 -4.84 -35.16 -46.33
N VAL A 179 -4.91 -34.51 -45.18
CA VAL A 179 -6.16 -34.46 -44.36
C VAL A 179 -7.21 -33.63 -45.10
N LYS A 180 -6.88 -32.45 -45.61
CA LYS A 180 -7.80 -31.57 -46.34
C LYS A 180 -8.43 -32.25 -47.57
N GLU A 181 -7.64 -33.00 -48.31
CA GLU A 181 -8.12 -33.78 -49.48
C GLU A 181 -9.05 -34.94 -49.07
N ALA A 182 -9.02 -35.36 -47.80
CA ALA A 182 -9.73 -36.54 -47.31
C ALA A 182 -11.02 -36.27 -46.54
N ILE A 183 -11.30 -35.01 -46.17
CA ILE A 183 -12.48 -34.58 -45.40
C ILE A 183 -13.26 -33.49 -46.15
N SER A 184 -14.53 -33.31 -45.82
CA SER A 184 -15.39 -32.27 -46.38
C SER A 184 -15.62 -31.07 -45.46
N ILE A 185 -15.39 -31.26 -44.15
CA ILE A 185 -15.51 -30.19 -43.13
C ILE A 185 -14.25 -29.35 -43.04
N PRO A 186 -14.32 -28.13 -42.43
CA PRO A 186 -13.18 -27.26 -42.30
C PRO A 186 -12.04 -27.88 -41.51
N LEU A 187 -10.82 -27.55 -41.92
CA LEU A 187 -9.57 -27.99 -41.32
C LEU A 187 -8.84 -26.81 -40.64
N PHE A 188 -8.77 -26.80 -39.33
CA PHE A 188 -8.04 -25.84 -38.55
C PHE A 188 -6.73 -26.43 -38.02
N VAL A 189 -5.71 -25.60 -37.83
CA VAL A 189 -4.41 -26.06 -37.32
C VAL A 189 -3.95 -25.21 -36.13
N LYS A 190 -3.79 -25.85 -35.01
CA LYS A 190 -3.26 -25.24 -33.79
C LYS A 190 -1.76 -25.35 -33.76
N LEU A 191 -1.08 -24.19 -33.75
CA LEU A 191 0.36 -24.07 -33.86
C LEU A 191 1.11 -23.91 -32.54
N THR A 192 2.39 -24.28 -32.57
CA THR A 192 3.34 -23.93 -31.52
C THR A 192 4.11 -22.67 -31.91
N PRO A 193 4.34 -21.78 -30.95
CA PRO A 193 5.26 -20.64 -31.15
C PRO A 193 6.73 -21.01 -30.87
N GLU A 194 6.97 -22.23 -30.43
CA GLU A 194 8.30 -22.74 -30.19
C GLU A 194 9.06 -22.89 -31.53
N GLY A 195 10.33 -22.50 -31.56
CA GLY A 195 11.14 -22.55 -32.79
C GLY A 195 11.18 -21.26 -33.62
N GLY A 196 10.43 -20.20 -33.25
CA GLY A 196 10.63 -18.83 -33.72
C GLY A 196 10.26 -18.51 -35.17
N LYS A 197 9.51 -19.39 -35.87
CA LYS A 197 9.12 -19.19 -37.29
C LYS A 197 7.63 -19.42 -37.53
N ILE A 198 6.81 -19.06 -36.55
CA ILE A 198 5.34 -19.36 -36.57
C ILE A 198 4.63 -18.83 -37.82
N ALA A 199 4.99 -17.64 -38.29
CA ALA A 199 4.35 -17.00 -39.44
C ALA A 199 4.67 -17.72 -40.77
N GLN A 200 5.91 -18.19 -40.94
CA GLN A 200 6.33 -18.96 -42.10
C GLN A 200 5.67 -20.33 -42.11
N VAL A 201 5.59 -20.99 -40.95
CA VAL A 201 4.85 -22.27 -40.84
C VAL A 201 3.38 -22.03 -41.19
N ALA A 202 2.71 -21.02 -40.62
CA ALA A 202 1.34 -20.69 -40.91
C ALA A 202 1.09 -20.50 -42.40
N LYS A 203 1.98 -19.76 -43.10
CA LYS A 203 1.89 -19.54 -44.55
C LYS A 203 1.88 -20.87 -45.30
N SER A 204 2.84 -21.78 -45.03
CA SER A 204 2.89 -23.08 -45.66
C SER A 204 1.63 -23.95 -45.41
N LEU A 205 1.01 -23.79 -44.27
CA LEU A 205 -0.23 -24.52 -43.92
C LEU A 205 -1.45 -23.96 -44.68
N TYR A 206 -1.56 -22.66 -44.88
CA TYR A 206 -2.60 -22.08 -45.72
C TYR A 206 -2.40 -22.50 -47.21
N GLU A 207 -1.18 -22.50 -47.69
CA GLU A 207 -0.86 -23.00 -49.03
C GLU A 207 -1.18 -24.50 -49.19
N ALA A 208 -1.12 -25.27 -48.11
CA ALA A 208 -1.53 -26.68 -48.07
C ALA A 208 -3.05 -26.89 -47.88
N GLY A 209 -3.85 -25.83 -47.71
CA GLY A 209 -5.32 -25.87 -47.68
C GLY A 209 -5.96 -25.79 -46.30
N ALA A 210 -5.25 -25.34 -45.25
CA ALA A 210 -5.86 -25.07 -43.95
C ALA A 210 -6.85 -23.90 -44.04
N ASP A 211 -8.05 -24.08 -43.46
CA ASP A 211 -9.10 -23.04 -43.41
C ASP A 211 -8.87 -21.99 -42.31
N ALA A 212 -8.16 -22.36 -41.23
CA ALA A 212 -7.71 -21.43 -40.19
C ALA A 212 -6.45 -21.97 -39.49
N VAL A 213 -5.57 -21.08 -39.08
CA VAL A 213 -4.32 -21.43 -38.40
C VAL A 213 -4.12 -20.52 -37.19
N GLY A 214 -3.40 -20.97 -36.16
CA GLY A 214 -3.11 -20.14 -34.98
C GLY A 214 -3.27 -20.89 -33.66
N GLY A 215 -3.88 -20.26 -32.69
CA GLY A 215 -4.18 -20.90 -31.41
C GLY A 215 -2.93 -21.28 -30.61
N THR A 216 -1.99 -20.33 -30.45
CA THR A 216 -0.73 -20.57 -29.75
C THR A 216 -0.92 -21.11 -28.35
N GLY A 217 -0.09 -22.08 -27.95
CA GLY A 217 -0.24 -22.81 -26.71
C GLY A 217 0.64 -22.29 -25.57
N ASN A 218 0.68 -23.14 -24.56
CA ASN A 218 1.48 -22.91 -23.35
C ASN A 218 2.99 -22.81 -23.64
N ARG A 219 3.71 -22.27 -22.65
CA ARG A 219 5.19 -22.33 -22.63
C ARG A 219 5.64 -23.32 -21.56
N MET A 220 6.73 -24.05 -21.82
CA MET A 220 7.35 -24.89 -20.83
C MET A 220 8.23 -24.08 -19.87
N GLY A 221 8.29 -24.50 -18.60
CA GLY A 221 9.15 -23.88 -17.59
C GLY A 221 9.28 -24.74 -16.34
N ILE A 222 10.23 -24.39 -15.48
CA ILE A 222 10.39 -25.00 -14.16
C ILE A 222 9.44 -24.27 -13.18
N PRO A 223 8.65 -25.00 -12.37
CA PRO A 223 7.82 -24.38 -11.33
C PRO A 223 8.69 -23.77 -10.22
N PRO A 224 8.13 -22.97 -9.31
CA PRO A 224 8.86 -22.41 -8.19
C PRO A 224 9.57 -23.48 -7.38
N ILE A 225 10.82 -23.21 -7.04
CA ILE A 225 11.67 -24.13 -6.27
C ILE A 225 11.50 -23.81 -4.79
N ASN A 226 11.28 -24.83 -3.97
CA ASN A 226 11.35 -24.71 -2.52
C ASN A 226 12.82 -24.63 -2.11
N LEU A 227 13.28 -23.48 -1.60
CA LEU A 227 14.68 -23.28 -1.27
C LEU A 227 15.16 -24.11 -0.07
N ASP A 228 14.25 -24.46 0.83
CA ASP A 228 14.57 -25.30 2.00
C ASP A 228 14.59 -26.80 1.66
N ASN A 229 13.89 -27.18 0.59
CA ASN A 229 13.88 -28.54 0.07
C ASN A 229 13.67 -28.53 -1.46
N PRO A 230 14.74 -28.34 -2.24
CA PRO A 230 14.65 -28.16 -3.68
C PRO A 230 14.18 -29.39 -4.46
N GLU A 231 14.21 -30.57 -3.86
CA GLU A 231 13.70 -31.80 -4.46
C GLU A 231 12.18 -31.93 -4.37
N LYS A 232 11.56 -31.16 -3.47
CA LYS A 232 10.11 -31.23 -3.25
C LYS A 232 9.32 -30.47 -4.31
N ALA A 233 8.32 -31.13 -4.86
CA ALA A 233 7.44 -30.51 -5.85
C ALA A 233 6.70 -29.28 -5.32
N PHE A 234 6.50 -28.33 -6.20
CA PHE A 234 5.63 -27.15 -5.96
C PHE A 234 4.14 -27.56 -5.79
N TYR A 235 3.71 -28.57 -6.47
CA TYR A 235 2.32 -28.99 -6.52
C TYR A 235 1.92 -29.88 -5.34
N HIS A 236 0.68 -29.70 -4.87
CA HIS A 236 0.12 -30.60 -3.87
C HIS A 236 -0.06 -32.02 -4.43
N LEU A 237 0.17 -33.04 -3.58
CA LEU A 237 0.05 -34.45 -3.94
C LEU A 237 0.97 -34.88 -5.09
N GLN A 238 2.17 -34.36 -5.10
CA GLN A 238 3.27 -34.69 -6.00
C GLN A 238 4.58 -34.59 -5.22
N ASP A 239 5.46 -35.57 -5.34
CA ASP A 239 6.71 -35.59 -4.60
C ASP A 239 7.85 -34.98 -5.43
N GLU A 240 7.99 -35.34 -6.71
CA GLU A 240 9.12 -34.92 -7.54
C GLU A 240 8.82 -33.63 -8.30
N VAL A 241 9.87 -32.84 -8.51
CA VAL A 241 9.83 -31.69 -9.40
C VAL A 241 9.70 -32.13 -10.85
N SER A 242 8.81 -31.49 -11.58
CA SER A 242 8.62 -31.74 -13.01
C SER A 242 8.54 -30.44 -13.81
N MET A 243 8.87 -30.52 -15.10
CA MET A 243 8.57 -29.42 -16.01
C MET A 243 7.05 -29.12 -15.99
N SER A 244 6.70 -27.87 -16.19
CA SER A 244 5.33 -27.37 -16.14
C SER A 244 4.99 -26.60 -17.40
N CYS A 245 3.71 -26.67 -17.78
CA CYS A 245 3.15 -25.80 -18.80
C CYS A 245 2.59 -24.53 -18.14
N TYR A 246 3.01 -23.37 -18.63
CA TYR A 246 2.56 -22.06 -18.17
C TYR A 246 1.55 -21.44 -19.12
N CYS A 247 0.48 -20.88 -18.57
CA CYS A 247 -0.60 -20.20 -19.29
C CYS A 247 -1.19 -19.06 -18.46
N SER A 248 -2.30 -18.48 -18.88
CA SER A 248 -2.98 -17.32 -18.28
C SER A 248 -2.42 -15.97 -18.75
N GLY A 249 -2.72 -14.87 -18.04
CA GLY A 249 -2.54 -13.50 -18.50
C GLY A 249 -1.13 -13.10 -18.94
N TRP A 250 -0.10 -13.60 -18.27
CA TRP A 250 1.29 -13.33 -18.63
C TRP A 250 1.65 -13.70 -20.07
N LEU A 251 0.91 -14.66 -20.66
CA LEU A 251 1.14 -15.15 -22.01
C LEU A 251 0.59 -14.20 -23.10
N LYS A 252 -0.34 -13.29 -22.74
CA LYS A 252 -1.05 -12.43 -23.70
C LYS A 252 -0.13 -11.67 -24.68
N PRO A 253 0.91 -10.93 -24.23
CA PRO A 253 1.74 -10.17 -25.17
C PRO A 253 2.50 -11.06 -26.17
N LEU A 254 2.82 -12.28 -25.77
CA LEU A 254 3.46 -13.25 -26.67
C LEU A 254 2.46 -13.78 -27.71
N ALA A 255 1.24 -14.10 -27.29
CA ALA A 255 0.18 -14.55 -28.19
C ALA A 255 -0.28 -13.44 -29.15
N GLN A 256 -0.29 -12.19 -28.71
CA GLN A 256 -0.55 -11.02 -29.57
C GLN A 256 0.53 -10.89 -30.65
N ARG A 257 1.82 -11.03 -30.28
CA ARG A 257 2.91 -11.05 -31.25
C ARG A 257 2.75 -12.17 -32.26
N ASP A 258 2.49 -13.38 -31.81
CA ASP A 258 2.34 -14.56 -32.68
C ASP A 258 1.17 -14.34 -33.68
N THR A 259 0.04 -13.81 -33.22
CA THR A 259 -1.13 -13.46 -34.06
C THR A 259 -0.77 -12.37 -35.07
N TYR A 260 -0.08 -11.31 -34.61
CA TYR A 260 0.40 -10.21 -35.46
C TYR A 260 1.35 -10.71 -36.53
N GLU A 261 2.36 -11.54 -36.21
CA GLU A 261 3.34 -12.05 -37.17
C GLU A 261 2.69 -12.95 -38.22
N ILE A 262 1.72 -13.80 -37.85
CA ILE A 262 0.94 -14.61 -38.78
C ILE A 262 0.18 -13.68 -39.73
N ARG A 263 -0.53 -12.70 -39.19
CA ARG A 263 -1.31 -11.73 -39.97
C ARG A 263 -0.43 -10.91 -40.93
N LYS A 264 0.72 -10.45 -40.47
CA LYS A 264 1.69 -9.66 -41.28
C LYS A 264 2.23 -10.45 -42.47
N VAL A 265 2.53 -11.74 -42.27
CA VAL A 265 3.12 -12.59 -43.32
C VAL A 265 2.07 -13.19 -44.26
N CYS A 266 0.93 -13.62 -43.72
CA CYS A 266 -0.10 -14.31 -44.46
C CYS A 266 -1.12 -13.35 -45.14
N GLY A 267 -1.14 -12.07 -44.81
CA GLY A 267 -2.09 -11.08 -45.35
C GLY A 267 -3.39 -11.01 -44.56
N LYS A 268 -4.36 -10.21 -45.05
CA LYS A 268 -5.60 -9.85 -44.32
C LYS A 268 -6.69 -10.93 -44.42
N GLU A 269 -6.68 -11.78 -45.45
CA GLU A 269 -7.77 -12.70 -45.76
C GLU A 269 -7.75 -14.00 -44.91
N PRO A 270 -6.61 -14.71 -44.76
CA PRO A 270 -6.59 -16.02 -44.09
C PRO A 270 -7.07 -15.93 -42.61
N PRO A 271 -8.09 -16.74 -42.20
CA PRO A 271 -8.61 -16.69 -40.86
C PRO A 271 -7.63 -17.16 -39.80
N ILE A 272 -7.46 -16.40 -38.71
CA ILE A 272 -6.57 -16.73 -37.58
C ILE A 272 -7.39 -17.07 -36.36
N MET A 273 -7.07 -18.20 -35.72
CA MET A 273 -7.48 -18.50 -34.36
C MET A 273 -6.49 -17.82 -33.39
N ALA A 274 -6.94 -16.84 -32.63
CA ALA A 274 -6.10 -16.18 -31.62
C ALA A 274 -6.40 -16.75 -30.24
N ALA A 275 -5.39 -17.24 -29.55
CA ALA A 275 -5.53 -17.80 -28.20
C ALA A 275 -4.24 -17.56 -27.41
N GLY A 276 -4.38 -17.42 -26.09
CA GLY A 276 -3.27 -17.23 -25.15
C GLY A 276 -3.43 -15.96 -24.31
N GLY A 277 -3.63 -16.13 -23.00
CA GLY A 277 -3.67 -15.04 -22.04
C GLY A 277 -4.93 -14.17 -22.03
N ILE A 278 -6.02 -14.60 -22.67
CA ILE A 278 -7.28 -13.87 -22.77
C ILE A 278 -8.12 -14.12 -21.52
N ARG A 279 -8.49 -13.07 -20.81
CA ARG A 279 -9.25 -13.14 -19.55
C ARG A 279 -10.56 -12.36 -19.58
N ASN A 280 -10.66 -11.36 -20.44
CA ASN A 280 -11.80 -10.47 -20.54
C ASN A 280 -11.99 -9.95 -21.96
N TRP A 281 -13.03 -9.17 -22.19
CA TRP A 281 -13.38 -8.62 -23.51
C TRP A 281 -12.31 -7.68 -24.09
N ARG A 282 -11.56 -6.95 -23.24
CA ARG A 282 -10.50 -6.06 -23.72
C ARG A 282 -9.36 -6.85 -24.33
N ASP A 283 -8.94 -7.92 -23.65
CA ASP A 283 -7.92 -8.83 -24.18
C ASP A 283 -8.35 -9.42 -25.53
N ALA A 284 -9.64 -9.74 -25.68
CA ALA A 284 -10.20 -10.26 -26.92
C ALA A 284 -10.21 -9.21 -28.06
N VAL A 285 -10.60 -7.98 -27.76
CA VAL A 285 -10.55 -6.86 -28.72
C VAL A 285 -9.12 -6.62 -29.22
N GLU A 286 -8.15 -6.62 -28.31
CA GLU A 286 -6.73 -6.48 -28.68
C GLU A 286 -6.26 -7.60 -29.61
N MET A 287 -6.71 -8.85 -29.37
CA MET A 287 -6.40 -9.98 -30.27
C MET A 287 -7.01 -9.81 -31.67
N VAL A 288 -8.22 -9.26 -31.77
CA VAL A 288 -8.85 -8.93 -33.05
C VAL A 288 -8.03 -7.83 -33.76
N MET A 289 -7.61 -6.80 -33.04
CA MET A 289 -6.77 -5.74 -33.60
C MET A 289 -5.42 -6.28 -34.12
N CYS A 290 -4.88 -7.33 -33.50
CA CYS A 290 -3.67 -8.02 -33.98
C CYS A 290 -3.94 -8.97 -35.17
N GLY A 291 -5.20 -9.22 -35.52
CA GLY A 291 -5.56 -10.02 -36.69
C GLY A 291 -6.37 -11.29 -36.41
N GLY A 292 -6.77 -11.58 -35.19
CA GLY A 292 -7.56 -12.74 -34.83
C GLY A 292 -9.00 -12.70 -35.38
N ASN A 293 -9.50 -13.83 -35.89
CA ASN A 293 -10.88 -14.03 -36.32
C ASN A 293 -11.70 -14.76 -35.26
N LEU A 294 -11.14 -15.84 -34.70
CA LEU A 294 -11.72 -16.56 -33.57
C LEU A 294 -10.84 -16.38 -32.33
N ILE A 295 -11.46 -16.28 -31.18
CA ILE A 295 -10.85 -15.95 -29.92
C ILE A 295 -10.98 -17.14 -28.95
N GLY A 296 -9.86 -17.83 -28.73
CA GLY A 296 -9.82 -19.04 -27.92
C GLY A 296 -9.45 -18.78 -26.46
N VAL A 297 -10.26 -19.25 -25.54
CA VAL A 297 -10.06 -19.14 -24.10
C VAL A 297 -9.95 -20.52 -23.46
N CYS A 298 -8.88 -20.76 -22.70
CA CYS A 298 -8.70 -22.01 -21.95
C CYS A 298 -8.45 -21.77 -20.46
N ALA A 299 -7.34 -21.13 -20.12
CA ALA A 299 -6.92 -20.97 -18.71
C ALA A 299 -7.99 -20.24 -17.87
N GLU A 300 -8.61 -19.21 -18.42
CA GLU A 300 -9.60 -18.43 -17.70
C GLU A 300 -10.88 -19.22 -17.40
N THR A 301 -11.25 -20.21 -18.25
CA THR A 301 -12.38 -21.11 -17.93
C THR A 301 -12.11 -22.01 -16.73
N LEU A 302 -10.82 -22.27 -16.39
CA LEU A 302 -10.42 -22.96 -15.17
C LEU A 302 -10.44 -22.05 -13.94
N VAL A 303 -10.13 -20.76 -14.13
CA VAL A 303 -10.00 -19.79 -13.03
C VAL A 303 -11.36 -19.21 -12.67
N SER A 304 -12.16 -18.84 -13.68
CA SER A 304 -13.40 -18.06 -13.51
C SER A 304 -14.68 -18.81 -13.98
N GLY A 305 -14.54 -20.00 -14.56
CA GLY A 305 -15.66 -20.78 -15.07
C GLY A 305 -16.11 -20.34 -16.47
N TYR A 306 -17.16 -21.00 -16.99
CA TYR A 306 -17.66 -20.74 -18.37
C TYR A 306 -18.49 -19.45 -18.49
N ASP A 307 -19.04 -18.96 -17.39
CA ASP A 307 -19.91 -17.78 -17.37
C ASP A 307 -19.21 -16.47 -17.79
N ILE A 308 -17.89 -16.47 -17.89
CA ILE A 308 -17.09 -15.35 -18.42
C ILE A 308 -17.42 -15.00 -19.87
N CYS A 309 -18.01 -15.91 -20.63
CA CYS A 309 -18.41 -15.67 -22.02
C CYS A 309 -19.38 -14.48 -22.14
N ARG A 310 -20.37 -14.39 -21.27
CA ARG A 310 -21.40 -13.34 -21.28
C ARG A 310 -20.80 -11.93 -21.18
N PRO A 311 -20.00 -11.59 -20.16
CA PRO A 311 -19.36 -10.28 -20.08
C PRO A 311 -18.37 -10.04 -21.22
N MET A 312 -17.78 -11.09 -21.82
CA MET A 312 -16.90 -10.93 -22.98
C MET A 312 -17.69 -10.52 -24.23
N ILE A 313 -18.84 -11.15 -24.51
CA ILE A 313 -19.72 -10.79 -25.63
C ILE A 313 -20.26 -9.37 -25.44
N THR A 314 -20.81 -9.08 -24.26
CA THR A 314 -21.38 -7.75 -23.93
C THR A 314 -20.34 -6.65 -24.08
N GLY A 315 -19.18 -6.82 -23.45
CA GLY A 315 -18.13 -5.80 -23.49
C GLY A 315 -17.52 -5.58 -24.88
N MET A 316 -17.41 -6.63 -25.70
CA MET A 316 -17.00 -6.50 -27.10
C MET A 316 -18.05 -5.76 -27.93
N HIS A 317 -19.32 -6.08 -27.74
CA HIS A 317 -20.43 -5.40 -28.42
C HIS A 317 -20.49 -3.91 -28.06
N GLU A 318 -20.44 -3.58 -26.76
CA GLU A 318 -20.39 -2.19 -26.27
C GLU A 318 -19.20 -1.41 -26.85
N TYR A 319 -18.04 -2.08 -26.96
CA TYR A 319 -16.87 -1.52 -27.61
C TYR A 319 -17.14 -1.22 -29.10
N MET A 320 -17.75 -2.16 -29.82
CA MET A 320 -18.10 -2.00 -31.23
C MET A 320 -19.11 -0.87 -31.42
N GLU A 321 -20.17 -0.81 -30.63
CA GLU A 321 -21.16 0.27 -30.66
C GLU A 321 -20.53 1.64 -30.42
N LYS A 322 -19.69 1.74 -29.39
CA LYS A 322 -18.99 2.99 -29.06
C LYS A 322 -18.14 3.52 -30.20
N HIS A 323 -17.55 2.64 -31.01
CA HIS A 323 -16.67 3.01 -32.12
C HIS A 323 -17.39 2.99 -33.48
N GLY A 324 -18.68 2.63 -33.53
CA GLY A 324 -19.47 2.55 -34.77
C GLY A 324 -19.12 1.36 -35.67
N TYR A 325 -18.46 0.33 -35.09
CA TYR A 325 -18.11 -0.89 -35.81
C TYR A 325 -19.34 -1.82 -35.92
N LYS A 326 -19.56 -2.38 -37.11
CA LYS A 326 -20.67 -3.29 -37.42
C LYS A 326 -20.27 -4.76 -37.42
N SER A 327 -18.96 -5.02 -37.64
CA SER A 327 -18.39 -6.36 -37.65
C SER A 327 -16.99 -6.35 -37.09
N LEU A 328 -16.41 -7.52 -36.82
CA LEU A 328 -14.99 -7.62 -36.44
C LEU A 328 -14.06 -7.12 -37.53
N ASP A 329 -14.46 -7.20 -38.80
CA ASP A 329 -13.64 -6.81 -39.92
C ASP A 329 -13.36 -5.29 -39.92
N ASP A 330 -14.23 -4.48 -39.30
CA ASP A 330 -14.06 -3.04 -39.19
C ASP A 330 -12.83 -2.63 -38.35
N PHE A 331 -12.41 -3.49 -37.44
CA PHE A 331 -11.25 -3.21 -36.58
C PHE A 331 -10.23 -4.36 -36.53
N ARG A 332 -10.51 -5.46 -37.22
CA ARG A 332 -9.57 -6.58 -37.31
C ARG A 332 -8.30 -6.14 -38.06
N SER A 333 -7.15 -6.41 -37.44
CA SER A 333 -5.84 -6.13 -38.05
C SER A 333 -5.43 -4.65 -38.11
N ILE A 334 -6.14 -3.73 -37.45
CA ILE A 334 -5.82 -2.29 -37.52
C ILE A 334 -4.41 -1.98 -36.97
N LEU A 335 -3.88 -2.83 -36.05
CA LEU A 335 -2.54 -2.66 -35.54
C LEU A 335 -1.43 -3.14 -36.49
N VAL A 336 -1.75 -3.98 -37.48
CA VAL A 336 -0.73 -4.67 -38.28
C VAL A 336 0.12 -3.71 -39.07
N ASP A 337 -0.49 -2.64 -39.61
CA ASP A 337 0.19 -1.59 -40.38
C ASP A 337 0.75 -0.46 -39.49
N GLU A 338 0.28 -0.36 -38.24
CA GLU A 338 0.68 0.67 -37.27
C GLU A 338 1.93 0.32 -36.45
N VAL A 339 2.26 -0.96 -36.28
CA VAL A 339 3.45 -1.38 -35.55
C VAL A 339 4.72 -1.01 -36.30
N LYS A 340 5.48 -0.08 -35.75
CA LYS A 340 6.75 0.40 -36.31
C LYS A 340 7.94 -0.33 -35.68
N THR A 341 9.08 -0.30 -36.38
CA THR A 341 10.34 -0.76 -35.79
C THR A 341 10.87 0.27 -34.80
N ALA A 342 11.80 -0.14 -33.92
CA ALA A 342 12.40 0.76 -32.96
C ALA A 342 13.11 1.98 -33.59
N THR A 343 13.54 1.87 -34.85
CA THR A 343 14.17 2.96 -35.61
C THR A 343 13.17 3.94 -36.22
N ASP A 344 11.91 3.51 -36.38
CA ASP A 344 10.89 4.28 -37.10
C ASP A 344 9.89 4.98 -36.17
N VAL A 345 10.02 4.76 -34.84
CA VAL A 345 9.18 5.44 -33.86
C VAL A 345 9.61 6.89 -33.66
N THR A 346 8.65 7.80 -33.58
CA THR A 346 8.90 9.20 -33.23
C THR A 346 9.07 9.32 -31.70
N LEU A 347 10.22 9.79 -31.27
CA LEU A 347 10.49 10.10 -29.87
C LEU A 347 10.52 11.60 -29.67
N TYR A 348 9.91 12.07 -28.60
CA TYR A 348 9.92 13.48 -28.22
C TYR A 348 10.90 13.73 -27.08
N ALA A 349 11.61 14.85 -27.14
CA ALA A 349 12.40 15.35 -26.04
C ALA A 349 11.51 15.66 -24.84
N GLY A 350 12.00 15.33 -23.65
CA GLY A 350 11.23 15.55 -22.44
C GLY A 350 11.99 15.11 -21.19
N TYR A 351 11.33 15.25 -20.06
CA TYR A 351 11.87 14.79 -18.77
C TYR A 351 10.74 14.49 -17.78
N ALA A 352 11.06 13.69 -16.78
CA ALA A 352 10.16 13.45 -15.65
C ALA A 352 10.25 14.61 -14.64
N ARG A 353 9.11 15.06 -14.12
CA ARG A 353 9.03 16.09 -13.08
C ARG A 353 8.19 15.59 -11.90
N ILE A 354 8.59 15.97 -10.68
CA ILE A 354 7.77 15.79 -9.49
C ILE A 354 6.63 16.82 -9.51
N LYS A 355 5.38 16.36 -9.44
CA LYS A 355 4.18 17.24 -9.42
C LYS A 355 4.11 18.07 -8.15
N ASP A 356 4.32 17.42 -7.01
CA ASP A 356 4.28 18.01 -5.68
C ASP A 356 5.54 17.62 -4.92
N PRO A 357 6.55 18.48 -4.91
CA PRO A 357 7.85 18.15 -4.32
C PRO A 357 7.78 17.89 -2.81
N ASN A 358 6.78 18.43 -2.11
CA ASN A 358 6.58 18.33 -0.66
C ASN A 358 5.49 17.34 -0.26
N LEU A 359 5.20 16.34 -1.08
CA LEU A 359 4.19 15.32 -0.77
C LEU A 359 4.62 14.45 0.41
N SER A 360 4.03 14.71 1.57
CA SER A 360 4.46 14.21 2.86
C SER A 360 3.71 12.96 3.35
N ALA A 361 4.27 12.32 4.36
CA ALA A 361 3.61 11.22 5.06
C ALA A 361 2.48 11.70 5.98
N PRO A 362 1.39 10.91 6.17
CA PRO A 362 0.32 11.25 7.10
C PRO A 362 0.80 11.48 8.54
N CYS A 363 1.80 10.72 9.01
CA CYS A 363 2.38 10.90 10.34
C CYS A 363 3.08 12.27 10.53
N LYS A 364 3.72 12.82 9.47
CA LYS A 364 4.27 14.17 9.51
C LYS A 364 3.15 15.21 9.56
N ALA A 365 2.13 15.06 8.72
CA ALA A 365 1.01 16.00 8.66
C ALA A 365 0.20 16.05 9.97
N ALA A 366 0.05 14.89 10.64
CA ALA A 366 -0.63 14.80 11.92
C ALA A 366 0.18 15.43 13.07
N CYS A 367 1.49 15.56 12.93
CA CYS A 367 2.31 16.29 13.90
C CYS A 367 2.05 17.79 13.73
N PRO A 368 1.51 18.52 14.72
CA PRO A 368 1.28 19.97 14.60
C PRO A 368 2.55 20.77 14.26
N HIS A 369 3.73 20.21 14.55
CA HIS A 369 5.03 20.81 14.27
C HIS A 369 5.73 20.29 13.01
N HIS A 370 5.10 19.35 12.29
CA HIS A 370 5.56 18.72 11.06
C HIS A 370 7.00 18.17 11.13
N VAL A 371 7.31 17.46 12.22
CA VAL A 371 8.60 16.75 12.36
C VAL A 371 8.65 15.65 11.29
N PRO A 372 9.75 15.52 10.52
CA PRO A 372 9.84 14.59 9.38
C PRO A 372 10.06 13.14 9.83
N VAL A 373 8.96 12.50 10.30
CA VAL A 373 8.98 11.16 10.90
C VAL A 373 9.61 10.12 9.97
N GLN A 374 9.16 10.07 8.72
CA GLN A 374 9.65 9.09 7.76
C GLN A 374 11.16 9.22 7.51
N ALA A 375 11.68 10.45 7.54
CA ALA A 375 13.10 10.70 7.31
C ALA A 375 13.97 10.16 8.44
N TYR A 376 13.69 10.53 9.69
CA TYR A 376 14.52 10.02 10.80
C TYR A 376 14.35 8.51 11.02
N VAL A 377 13.20 7.93 10.72
CA VAL A 377 13.01 6.46 10.78
C VAL A 377 13.88 5.76 9.74
N GLN A 378 13.99 6.32 8.51
CA GLN A 378 14.91 5.78 7.49
C GLN A 378 16.39 5.92 7.90
N LYS A 379 16.75 7.01 8.57
CA LYS A 379 18.10 7.20 9.10
C LYS A 379 18.42 6.17 10.21
N ILE A 380 17.46 5.83 11.07
CA ILE A 380 17.61 4.75 12.06
C ILE A 380 17.91 3.42 11.35
N LEU A 381 17.15 3.07 10.29
CA LEU A 381 17.36 1.84 9.51
C LEU A 381 18.76 1.73 8.91
N LYS A 382 19.33 2.86 8.51
CA LYS A 382 20.67 2.93 7.92
C LYS A 382 21.80 3.00 8.96
N GLY A 383 21.48 3.11 10.25
CA GLY A 383 22.44 3.35 11.30
C GLY A 383 22.99 4.79 11.34
N GLU A 384 22.38 5.70 10.58
CA GLU A 384 22.76 7.11 10.46
C GLU A 384 22.13 7.92 11.61
N TYR A 385 22.50 7.60 12.86
CA TYR A 385 21.82 8.16 14.06
C TYR A 385 22.09 9.64 14.25
N ARG A 386 23.24 10.15 13.78
CA ARG A 386 23.56 11.60 13.86
C ARG A 386 22.60 12.38 12.99
N GLU A 387 22.41 11.97 11.76
CA GLU A 387 21.47 12.61 10.82
C GLU A 387 20.02 12.52 11.32
N ALA A 388 19.65 11.38 11.93
CA ALA A 388 18.34 11.25 12.56
C ALA A 388 18.16 12.26 13.71
N TYR A 389 19.18 12.44 14.54
CA TYR A 389 19.20 13.42 15.63
C TYR A 389 19.05 14.85 15.11
N ASP A 390 19.79 15.20 14.08
CA ASP A 390 19.76 16.54 13.50
C ASP A 390 18.40 16.85 12.84
N LEU A 391 17.79 15.87 12.16
CA LEU A 391 16.43 15.98 11.61
C LEU A 391 15.37 16.23 12.69
N ILE A 392 15.51 15.59 13.84
CA ILE A 392 14.58 15.73 14.97
C ILE A 392 14.78 17.09 15.64
N THR A 393 16.01 17.43 16.03
CA THR A 393 16.32 18.61 16.85
C THR A 393 16.29 19.90 16.04
N GLY A 394 16.61 19.85 14.76
CA GLY A 394 16.57 21.01 13.87
C GLY A 394 15.19 21.63 13.68
N LYS A 395 14.13 20.84 13.82
CA LYS A 395 12.75 21.32 13.61
C LYS A 395 12.09 21.85 14.89
N ASN A 396 12.48 21.37 16.08
CA ASN A 396 11.81 21.73 17.33
C ASN A 396 12.83 21.81 18.49
N ALA A 397 12.80 22.89 19.22
CA ALA A 397 13.71 23.15 20.33
C ALA A 397 13.47 22.25 21.58
N LEU A 398 12.24 21.72 21.75
CA LEU A 398 11.83 20.94 22.94
C LEU A 398 11.57 19.47 22.58
N GLN A 399 12.46 18.85 21.77
CA GLN A 399 12.27 17.49 21.27
C GLN A 399 12.41 16.41 22.34
N ASN A 400 13.30 16.58 23.31
CA ASN A 400 13.46 15.62 24.41
C ASN A 400 12.16 15.48 25.20
N LEU A 401 11.51 16.59 25.49
CA LEU A 401 10.20 16.60 26.16
C LEU A 401 9.12 15.94 25.31
N CYS A 402 9.08 16.22 24.00
CA CYS A 402 8.15 15.58 23.09
C CYS A 402 8.36 14.06 23.01
N ALA A 403 9.57 13.56 23.21
CA ALA A 403 9.84 12.13 23.20
C ALA A 403 9.28 11.40 24.43
N LEU A 404 8.97 12.12 25.50
CA LEU A 404 8.45 11.56 26.75
C LEU A 404 6.95 11.80 26.96
N VAL A 405 6.50 13.05 26.77
CA VAL A 405 5.16 13.47 27.19
C VAL A 405 4.22 13.87 26.05
N CYS A 406 4.64 13.64 24.79
CA CYS A 406 3.77 13.88 23.64
C CYS A 406 2.68 12.82 23.54
N THR A 407 1.46 13.23 23.20
CA THR A 407 0.31 12.33 22.92
C THR A 407 0.40 11.63 21.57
N HIS A 408 1.50 11.73 20.86
CA HIS A 408 1.90 11.09 19.59
C HIS A 408 0.80 10.98 18.52
N PRO A 409 0.18 12.07 18.07
CA PRO A 409 -0.83 12.05 17.01
C PRO A 409 -0.30 11.50 15.67
N CYS A 410 1.03 11.47 15.51
CA CYS A 410 1.69 10.82 14.38
C CYS A 410 1.46 9.29 14.35
N GLU A 411 1.31 8.63 15.49
CA GLU A 411 0.99 7.21 15.58
C GLU A 411 -0.47 6.94 15.24
N ASP A 412 -1.40 7.84 15.66
CA ASP A 412 -2.81 7.77 15.25
C ASP A 412 -2.99 7.85 13.74
N ALA A 413 -2.17 8.66 13.06
CA ALA A 413 -2.19 8.84 11.61
C ALA A 413 -1.28 7.84 10.85
N CYS A 414 -0.59 6.95 11.55
CA CYS A 414 0.29 5.98 10.91
C CYS A 414 -0.50 4.99 10.06
N VAL A 415 -0.26 4.97 8.74
CA VAL A 415 -0.97 4.06 7.80
C VAL A 415 -0.80 2.59 8.22
N ARG A 416 0.33 2.24 8.82
CA ARG A 416 0.58 0.90 9.34
C ARG A 416 -0.47 0.45 10.37
N GLY A 417 -1.00 1.38 11.16
CA GLY A 417 -2.04 1.11 12.16
C GLY A 417 -3.33 0.51 11.59
N SER A 418 -3.60 0.71 10.30
CA SER A 418 -4.76 0.10 9.63
C SER A 418 -4.48 -1.30 9.06
N ILE A 419 -3.24 -1.78 9.13
CA ILE A 419 -2.80 -3.10 8.64
C ILE A 419 -2.59 -4.07 9.82
N ASP A 420 -1.80 -3.63 10.80
CA ASP A 420 -1.50 -4.41 12.02
C ASP A 420 -1.46 -3.52 13.28
N ALA A 421 -0.43 -2.71 13.47
CA ALA A 421 -0.33 -1.73 14.55
C ALA A 421 0.55 -0.55 14.10
N PRO A 422 0.34 0.68 14.61
CA PRO A 422 1.19 1.82 14.34
C PRO A 422 2.66 1.52 14.64
N VAL A 423 3.56 2.17 13.91
CA VAL A 423 4.98 2.21 14.29
C VAL A 423 5.11 3.02 15.57
N LYS A 424 5.90 2.55 16.54
CA LYS A 424 6.17 3.23 17.83
C LYS A 424 7.07 4.46 17.61
N ILE A 425 6.51 5.46 16.96
CA ILE A 425 7.24 6.65 16.46
C ILE A 425 7.86 7.45 17.61
N ARG A 426 7.12 7.62 18.72
CA ARG A 426 7.60 8.34 19.90
C ARG A 426 8.81 7.63 20.50
N GLU A 427 8.76 6.32 20.60
CA GLU A 427 9.85 5.53 21.18
C GLU A 427 11.09 5.49 20.28
N LEU A 428 10.91 5.44 18.94
CA LEU A 428 12.02 5.58 18.00
C LEU A 428 12.71 6.95 18.12
N LYS A 429 11.93 8.02 18.27
CA LYS A 429 12.46 9.36 18.53
C LYS A 429 13.24 9.42 19.85
N ARG A 430 12.67 8.83 20.92
CA ARG A 430 13.32 8.74 22.23
C ARG A 430 14.66 8.01 22.14
N PHE A 431 14.72 6.88 21.41
CA PHE A 431 15.97 6.16 21.16
C PHE A 431 17.06 7.06 20.56
N VAL A 432 16.73 7.81 19.49
CA VAL A 432 17.71 8.67 18.81
C VAL A 432 18.21 9.78 19.74
N LEU A 433 17.31 10.42 20.51
CA LEU A 433 17.66 11.51 21.41
C LEU A 433 18.50 11.03 22.59
N ASP A 434 18.16 9.88 23.16
CA ASP A 434 18.94 9.27 24.25
C ASP A 434 20.34 8.83 23.77
N TYR A 435 20.41 8.21 22.58
CA TYR A 435 21.68 7.87 21.95
C TYR A 435 22.53 9.13 21.72
N GLY A 436 21.93 10.21 21.21
CA GLY A 436 22.64 11.49 21.00
C GLY A 436 23.15 12.08 22.31
N LYS A 437 22.36 11.99 23.39
CA LYS A 437 22.79 12.42 24.73
C LYS A 437 24.01 11.61 25.21
N GLN A 438 24.00 10.27 25.05
CA GLN A 438 25.13 9.41 25.41
C GLN A 438 26.41 9.73 24.61
N GLN A 439 26.25 10.21 23.35
CA GLN A 439 27.37 10.65 22.51
C GLN A 439 27.77 12.11 22.77
N GLY A 440 27.12 12.83 23.67
CA GLY A 440 27.38 14.25 23.95
C GLY A 440 26.96 15.19 22.81
N TRP A 441 26.03 14.77 21.93
CA TRP A 441 25.59 15.62 20.83
C TRP A 441 24.73 16.77 21.35
N LYS A 442 24.95 17.95 20.79
CA LYS A 442 24.10 19.12 20.98
C LYS A 442 23.34 19.44 19.71
N PRO A 443 22.11 20.02 19.81
CA PRO A 443 21.37 20.50 18.65
C PRO A 443 22.18 21.55 17.89
N ALA A 444 22.27 21.42 16.58
CA ALA A 444 22.92 22.41 15.73
C ALA A 444 21.96 23.57 15.44
N TRP A 445 21.76 24.47 16.39
CA TRP A 445 20.98 25.68 16.17
C TRP A 445 21.89 26.82 15.73
N ALA A 446 21.77 27.24 14.49
CA ALA A 446 22.40 28.43 14.02
C ALA A 446 21.70 29.65 14.65
N LYS A 447 22.47 30.46 15.41
CA LYS A 447 22.00 31.74 15.88
C LYS A 447 22.29 32.78 14.79
N ALA A 448 21.25 33.53 14.39
CA ALA A 448 21.49 34.66 13.50
C ALA A 448 22.22 35.78 14.20
N GLU A 449 22.83 36.66 13.41
CA GLU A 449 23.39 37.90 13.94
C GLU A 449 22.30 38.73 14.64
N PRO A 450 22.63 39.48 15.73
CA PRO A 450 21.68 40.32 16.42
C PRO A 450 20.98 41.29 15.48
N ASN A 451 19.64 41.28 15.48
CA ASN A 451 18.83 42.13 14.62
C ASN A 451 18.44 43.48 15.27
N GLY A 452 18.85 43.71 16.52
CA GLY A 452 18.59 44.92 17.28
C GLY A 452 17.22 45.02 17.94
N HIS A 453 16.33 44.09 17.71
CA HIS A 453 14.96 44.09 18.24
C HIS A 453 14.85 43.32 19.56
N LYS A 454 14.04 43.83 20.49
CA LYS A 454 13.87 43.28 21.83
C LYS A 454 12.42 42.80 22.07
N VAL A 455 12.29 41.56 22.47
CA VAL A 455 10.96 40.93 22.68
C VAL A 455 10.87 40.30 24.06
N ALA A 456 9.74 40.52 24.75
CA ALA A 456 9.41 39.87 26.03
C ALA A 456 8.48 38.71 25.81
N VAL A 457 8.64 37.63 26.56
CA VAL A 457 7.75 36.50 26.61
C VAL A 457 7.26 36.31 28.06
N ILE A 458 5.98 36.30 28.29
CA ILE A 458 5.37 36.10 29.63
C ILE A 458 4.92 34.67 29.77
N GLY A 459 5.58 33.90 30.61
CA GLY A 459 5.37 32.49 30.87
C GLY A 459 6.43 31.59 30.23
N ALA A 460 7.13 30.82 31.06
CA ALA A 460 8.14 29.85 30.66
C ALA A 460 7.56 28.42 30.50
N GLY A 461 6.32 28.31 30.08
CA GLY A 461 5.73 27.04 29.67
C GLY A 461 6.14 26.65 28.24
N PRO A 462 5.72 25.46 27.69
CA PRO A 462 6.18 24.95 26.41
C PRO A 462 5.93 25.92 25.23
N CYS A 463 4.86 26.71 25.29
CA CYS A 463 4.54 27.71 24.28
C CYS A 463 5.53 28.87 24.30
N GLY A 464 5.80 29.43 25.50
CA GLY A 464 6.74 30.55 25.69
C GLY A 464 8.18 30.13 25.39
N LEU A 465 8.62 28.97 25.88
CA LEU A 465 9.96 28.42 25.60
C LEU A 465 10.20 28.20 24.09
N SER A 466 9.18 27.67 23.37
CA SER A 466 9.28 27.48 21.93
C SER A 466 9.34 28.81 21.18
N CYS A 467 8.55 29.81 21.58
CA CYS A 467 8.61 31.16 21.01
C CYS A 467 9.97 31.81 21.24
N ALA A 468 10.49 31.74 22.44
CA ALA A 468 11.81 32.30 22.79
C ALA A 468 12.93 31.64 21.97
N ALA A 469 12.89 30.32 21.82
CA ALA A 469 13.86 29.58 21.00
C ALA A 469 13.88 30.05 19.54
N GLU A 470 12.70 30.17 18.93
CA GLU A 470 12.62 30.58 17.51
C GLU A 470 13.02 32.04 17.33
N LEU A 471 12.64 32.94 18.24
CA LEU A 471 13.05 34.33 18.20
C LEU A 471 14.58 34.52 18.34
N VAL A 472 15.23 33.81 19.27
CA VAL A 472 16.70 33.87 19.43
C VAL A 472 17.42 33.34 18.18
N LYS A 473 16.92 32.29 17.54
CA LYS A 473 17.43 31.83 16.24
C LYS A 473 17.34 32.91 15.17
N GLY A 474 16.32 33.77 15.22
CA GLY A 474 16.11 34.92 14.34
C GLY A 474 16.92 36.17 14.71
N GLY A 475 17.78 36.09 15.72
CA GLY A 475 18.65 37.19 16.16
C GLY A 475 18.05 38.20 17.12
N TYR A 476 16.85 37.90 17.67
CA TYR A 476 16.18 38.76 18.64
C TYR A 476 16.84 38.71 20.04
N ASP A 477 16.81 39.85 20.77
CA ASP A 477 17.09 39.90 22.22
C ASP A 477 15.81 39.50 22.97
N VAL A 478 15.80 38.30 23.58
CA VAL A 478 14.61 37.70 24.18
C VAL A 478 14.78 37.58 25.69
N THR A 479 13.75 38.08 26.43
CA THR A 479 13.65 37.88 27.88
C THR A 479 12.32 37.18 28.20
N VAL A 480 12.40 36.06 28.91
CA VAL A 480 11.26 35.29 29.40
C VAL A 480 11.00 35.62 30.86
N PHE A 481 9.80 36.10 31.19
CA PHE A 481 9.35 36.38 32.55
C PHE A 481 8.46 35.21 33.02
N GLU A 482 8.76 34.65 34.18
CA GLU A 482 8.03 33.52 34.76
C GLU A 482 7.70 33.83 36.23
N LYS A 483 6.45 33.62 36.62
CA LYS A 483 5.96 33.82 38.00
C LYS A 483 6.52 32.79 38.99
N GLU A 484 6.76 31.57 38.53
CA GLU A 484 7.33 30.50 39.34
C GLU A 484 8.86 30.65 39.48
N ALA A 485 9.44 29.95 40.45
CA ALA A 485 10.88 29.95 40.66
C ALA A 485 11.69 29.25 39.55
N THR A 486 11.04 28.44 38.72
CA THR A 486 11.67 27.68 37.63
C THR A 486 10.75 27.60 36.40
N ALA A 487 11.38 27.41 35.25
CA ALA A 487 10.64 27.22 33.98
C ALA A 487 9.93 25.86 33.88
N GLY A 488 8.93 25.78 33.01
CA GLY A 488 8.27 24.55 32.59
C GLY A 488 6.75 24.63 32.57
N GLY A 489 6.11 25.50 33.37
CA GLY A 489 4.68 25.62 33.44
C GLY A 489 3.99 24.26 33.70
N ALA A 490 3.01 23.88 32.88
CA ALA A 490 2.31 22.61 33.02
C ALA A 490 3.23 21.37 32.93
N LEU A 491 4.33 21.45 32.19
CA LEU A 491 5.32 20.35 32.13
C LEU A 491 5.92 20.08 33.51
N ARG A 492 6.19 21.09 34.28
CA ARG A 492 6.80 20.94 35.60
C ARG A 492 5.77 20.67 36.70
N TYR A 493 4.63 21.37 36.63
CA TYR A 493 3.71 21.42 37.74
C TYR A 493 2.44 20.59 37.57
N ALA A 494 2.13 20.10 36.33
CA ALA A 494 0.93 19.30 36.09
C ALA A 494 1.25 17.85 35.68
N ILE A 495 2.44 17.56 35.13
CA ILE A 495 2.85 16.22 34.74
C ILE A 495 3.74 15.61 35.84
N PRO A 496 3.39 14.44 36.38
CA PRO A 496 4.14 13.81 37.48
C PRO A 496 5.54 13.32 37.07
N ASP A 497 6.46 13.22 38.05
CA ASP A 497 7.87 12.86 37.85
C ASP A 497 8.05 11.47 37.24
N TYR A 498 7.13 10.56 37.44
CA TYR A 498 7.22 9.24 36.84
C TYR A 498 7.24 9.26 35.28
N ALA A 499 6.89 10.36 34.64
CA ALA A 499 7.10 10.54 33.19
C ALA A 499 8.59 10.74 32.83
N GLY A 500 9.47 11.01 33.80
CA GLY A 500 10.92 11.08 33.61
C GLY A 500 11.44 12.30 32.85
N HIS A 501 10.68 13.40 32.81
CA HIS A 501 10.95 14.52 31.92
C HIS A 501 11.58 15.76 32.56
N LYS A 502 11.52 15.93 33.89
CA LYS A 502 11.95 17.19 34.54
C LYS A 502 13.43 17.50 34.35
N ALA A 503 14.31 16.49 34.49
CA ALA A 503 15.73 16.68 34.26
C ALA A 503 16.04 17.11 32.81
N LEU A 504 15.31 16.56 31.82
CA LEU A 504 15.45 16.96 30.43
C LEU A 504 14.90 18.35 30.17
N LEU A 505 13.84 18.76 30.89
CA LEU A 505 13.31 20.12 30.84
C LEU A 505 14.38 21.12 31.31
N ASP A 506 15.06 20.82 32.41
CA ASP A 506 16.14 21.68 32.92
C ASP A 506 17.29 21.78 31.93
N GLU A 507 17.69 20.66 31.31
CA GLU A 507 18.71 20.66 30.23
C GLU A 507 18.28 21.53 29.02
N GLU A 508 17.03 21.44 28.59
CA GLU A 508 16.52 22.26 27.47
C GLU A 508 16.47 23.74 27.84
N VAL A 509 16.15 24.08 29.09
CA VAL A 509 16.17 25.47 29.56
C VAL A 509 17.60 26.01 29.59
N GLU A 510 18.58 25.22 30.06
CA GLU A 510 19.99 25.60 30.02
C GLU A 510 20.50 25.78 28.57
N ASN A 511 20.13 24.88 27.65
CA ASN A 511 20.45 25.05 26.23
C ASN A 511 19.89 26.38 25.66
N LEU A 512 18.67 26.78 26.08
CA LEU A 512 18.08 28.06 25.69
C LEU A 512 18.85 29.26 26.26
N LYS A 513 19.33 29.16 27.51
CA LYS A 513 20.23 30.17 28.11
C LYS A 513 21.55 30.28 27.34
N ASP A 514 22.16 29.13 27.01
CA ASP A 514 23.40 29.09 26.21
C ASP A 514 23.19 29.74 24.82
N CYS A 515 21.96 29.62 24.25
CA CYS A 515 21.59 30.30 23.01
C CYS A 515 21.27 31.79 23.18
N GLY A 516 21.26 32.31 24.40
CA GLY A 516 21.09 33.75 24.71
C GLY A 516 19.68 34.16 25.15
N VAL A 517 18.78 33.20 25.47
CA VAL A 517 17.50 33.52 26.11
C VAL A 517 17.74 33.95 27.55
N LYS A 518 17.27 35.14 27.94
CA LYS A 518 17.31 35.63 29.30
C LYS A 518 16.06 35.21 30.07
N PHE A 519 16.20 34.82 31.33
CA PHE A 519 15.10 34.42 32.19
C PHE A 519 15.01 35.27 33.45
N VAL A 520 13.80 35.73 33.79
CA VAL A 520 13.45 36.40 35.02
C VAL A 520 12.39 35.60 35.74
N PHE A 521 12.83 34.86 36.75
CA PHE A 521 11.94 34.00 37.57
C PHE A 521 11.37 34.76 38.77
N GLY A 522 10.26 34.26 39.31
CA GLY A 522 9.58 34.84 40.46
C GLY A 522 8.85 36.18 40.15
N LYS A 523 8.73 36.55 38.88
CA LYS A 523 8.09 37.84 38.47
C LYS A 523 6.75 37.59 37.78
N THR A 524 5.67 38.03 38.43
CA THR A 524 4.33 38.11 37.83
C THR A 524 4.19 39.43 37.06
N VAL A 525 3.88 39.37 35.78
CA VAL A 525 3.58 40.52 34.93
C VAL A 525 2.06 40.64 34.79
N SER A 526 1.47 41.65 35.40
CA SER A 526 0.00 41.92 35.36
C SER A 526 -0.37 43.00 34.37
N ASP A 527 0.54 43.93 34.05
CA ASP A 527 0.39 44.98 33.04
C ASP A 527 1.67 45.07 32.21
N ILE A 528 1.54 45.08 30.87
CA ILE A 528 2.67 45.22 29.96
C ILE A 528 3.31 46.57 29.91
N ALA A 529 2.69 47.59 30.50
CA ALA A 529 3.24 48.95 30.58
C ALA A 529 4.65 48.99 31.23
N GLU A 530 4.88 48.12 32.23
CA GLU A 530 6.18 47.95 32.84
C GLU A 530 7.28 47.48 31.86
N LEU A 531 6.94 46.57 30.93
CA LEU A 531 7.84 46.02 29.93
C LEU A 531 8.09 47.02 28.79
N LYS A 532 7.09 47.81 28.42
CA LYS A 532 7.27 48.91 27.48
C LYS A 532 8.29 49.93 27.97
N ALA A 533 8.29 50.23 29.26
CA ALA A 533 9.27 51.14 29.87
C ALA A 533 10.72 50.58 29.80
N GLU A 534 10.87 49.25 29.67
CA GLU A 534 12.14 48.54 29.46
C GLU A 534 12.51 48.38 27.96
N ASN A 535 11.82 49.08 27.04
CA ASN A 535 12.00 49.07 25.59
C ASN A 535 11.77 47.71 24.89
N PHE A 536 10.88 46.88 25.38
CA PHE A 536 10.38 45.74 24.62
C PHE A 536 9.39 46.20 23.53
N GLU A 537 9.70 45.86 22.28
CA GLU A 537 8.87 46.27 21.12
C GLU A 537 7.57 45.47 21.01
N LYS A 538 7.63 44.19 21.32
CA LYS A 538 6.48 43.29 21.42
C LYS A 538 6.56 42.45 22.68
N VAL A 539 5.40 42.07 23.20
CA VAL A 539 5.27 41.22 24.38
C VAL A 539 4.35 40.04 24.02
N PHE A 540 4.86 38.85 24.12
CA PHE A 540 4.06 37.63 23.87
C PHE A 540 3.52 37.07 25.17
N ALA A 541 2.18 37.00 25.31
CA ALA A 541 1.53 36.38 26.47
C ALA A 541 1.34 34.87 26.27
N ALA A 542 2.24 34.07 26.83
CA ALA A 542 2.23 32.61 26.83
C ALA A 542 1.81 32.06 28.20
N VAL A 543 0.85 32.67 28.85
CA VAL A 543 0.45 32.46 30.25
C VAL A 543 -0.24 31.12 30.52
N GLY A 544 -0.61 30.38 29.45
CA GLY A 544 -1.36 29.13 29.58
C GLY A 544 -2.76 29.34 30.20
N ALA A 545 -3.41 28.25 30.58
CA ALA A 545 -4.68 28.28 31.32
C ALA A 545 -4.40 28.46 32.81
N ASN A 546 -4.30 29.70 33.25
CA ASN A 546 -3.79 30.10 34.57
C ASN A 546 -4.85 30.52 35.59
N LYS A 547 -6.11 30.59 35.18
CA LYS A 547 -7.25 30.98 36.05
C LYS A 547 -8.34 29.93 35.99
N LYS A 548 -8.82 29.50 37.15
CA LYS A 548 -9.96 28.59 37.30
C LYS A 548 -11.22 29.25 36.68
N ALA A 549 -11.92 28.47 35.85
CA ALA A 549 -13.20 28.97 35.26
C ALA A 549 -14.27 29.14 36.34
N ALA A 550 -15.32 29.95 36.04
CA ALA A 550 -16.45 30.12 36.91
C ALA A 550 -17.23 28.80 37.11
N ALA A 551 -17.84 28.62 38.26
CA ALA A 551 -18.59 27.42 38.67
C ALA A 551 -17.78 26.13 38.73
N PRO A 552 -16.77 26.04 39.57
CA PRO A 552 -16.07 24.79 39.85
C PRO A 552 -17.01 23.78 40.53
N MET A 553 -16.75 22.47 40.28
CA MET A 553 -17.40 21.42 41.08
C MET A 553 -16.79 21.31 42.49
N ASP A 554 -17.56 20.79 43.45
CA ASP A 554 -17.11 20.57 44.80
C ASP A 554 -16.08 19.42 44.85
N GLY A 555 -14.99 19.64 45.55
CA GLY A 555 -13.87 18.70 45.68
C GLY A 555 -12.51 19.36 45.64
N GLU A 556 -11.44 18.59 45.90
CA GLU A 556 -10.07 19.07 45.76
C GLU A 556 -9.74 19.21 44.27
N ASP A 557 -9.14 20.32 43.87
CA ASP A 557 -8.79 20.54 42.47
C ASP A 557 -7.63 19.65 42.00
N ALA A 558 -7.81 18.91 40.90
CA ALA A 558 -6.79 17.95 40.39
C ALA A 558 -5.47 18.65 40.03
N ARG A 559 -5.51 19.91 39.53
CA ARG A 559 -4.27 20.64 39.21
C ARG A 559 -3.55 21.13 40.46
N GLU A 560 -4.28 21.57 41.48
CA GLU A 560 -3.71 21.96 42.78
C GLU A 560 -3.12 20.75 43.51
N PHE A 561 -3.79 19.59 43.45
CA PHE A 561 -3.26 18.33 43.94
C PHE A 561 -1.96 17.93 43.24
N LEU A 562 -1.96 17.94 41.88
CA LEU A 562 -0.76 17.63 41.11
C LEU A 562 0.37 18.64 41.31
N TYR A 563 0.05 19.93 41.49
CA TYR A 563 1.04 20.97 41.81
C TYR A 563 1.79 20.63 43.11
N LYS A 564 1.08 20.31 44.19
CA LYS A 564 1.68 19.87 45.48
C LYS A 564 2.58 18.67 45.27
N VAL A 565 2.07 17.60 44.62
CA VAL A 565 2.86 16.39 44.34
C VAL A 565 4.13 16.74 43.56
N ASN A 566 4.01 17.58 42.53
CA ASN A 566 5.13 17.94 41.68
C ASN A 566 6.15 18.92 42.30
N CYS A 567 5.73 19.62 43.38
CA CYS A 567 6.64 20.41 44.21
C CYS A 567 7.33 19.57 45.31
N GLY A 568 7.13 18.24 45.33
CA GLY A 568 7.74 17.32 46.28
C GLY A 568 6.96 17.16 47.58
N GLU A 569 5.77 17.78 47.67
CA GLU A 569 4.86 17.52 48.78
C GLU A 569 4.26 16.12 48.67
N LYS A 570 3.94 15.55 49.80
CA LYS A 570 3.20 14.27 49.88
C LYS A 570 1.82 14.55 50.46
N PRO A 571 0.87 15.11 49.69
CA PRO A 571 -0.46 15.36 50.20
C PRO A 571 -1.06 14.08 50.76
N ALA A 572 -1.76 14.19 51.89
CA ALA A 572 -2.46 13.05 52.45
C ALA A 572 -3.58 12.62 51.52
N VAL A 573 -3.66 11.32 51.25
CA VAL A 573 -4.73 10.72 50.46
C VAL A 573 -5.54 9.76 51.35
N SER A 574 -6.84 9.76 51.13
CA SER A 574 -7.72 8.84 51.84
C SER A 574 -7.66 7.43 51.26
N GLU A 575 -8.20 6.46 51.94
CA GLU A 575 -8.22 5.06 51.49
C GLU A 575 -9.02 4.89 50.19
N ARG A 576 -10.15 5.65 50.08
CA ARG A 576 -11.08 5.58 48.96
C ARG A 576 -11.16 6.95 48.25
N VAL A 577 -10.63 7.05 47.08
CA VAL A 577 -10.57 8.31 46.31
C VAL A 577 -11.43 8.19 45.06
N VAL A 578 -12.30 9.17 44.83
CA VAL A 578 -13.00 9.32 43.57
C VAL A 578 -12.43 10.55 42.84
N VAL A 579 -12.06 10.37 41.57
CA VAL A 579 -11.59 11.45 40.72
C VAL A 579 -12.65 11.72 39.65
N ILE A 580 -13.14 12.94 39.54
CA ILE A 580 -14.13 13.36 38.53
C ILE A 580 -13.44 14.14 37.44
N GLY A 581 -13.48 13.61 36.22
CA GLY A 581 -12.84 14.17 35.05
C GLY A 581 -12.37 13.10 34.09
N GLY A 582 -11.94 13.47 32.90
CA GLY A 582 -11.51 12.53 31.87
C GLY A 582 -10.28 12.96 31.10
N GLY A 583 -9.70 14.10 31.44
CA GLY A 583 -8.45 14.59 30.89
C GLY A 583 -7.22 14.00 31.57
N PHE A 584 -6.05 14.40 31.10
CA PHE A 584 -4.76 13.92 31.66
C PHE A 584 -4.61 14.26 33.13
N ALA A 585 -5.07 15.45 33.54
CA ALA A 585 -4.97 15.87 34.96
C ALA A 585 -5.75 14.94 35.89
N ALA A 586 -6.96 14.50 35.51
CA ALA A 586 -7.74 13.54 36.30
C ALA A 586 -7.04 12.16 36.36
N VAL A 587 -6.56 11.66 35.23
CA VAL A 587 -5.89 10.35 35.16
C VAL A 587 -4.58 10.36 35.96
N ASP A 588 -3.78 11.42 35.81
CA ASP A 588 -2.53 11.57 36.57
C ASP A 588 -2.77 11.78 38.07
N ALA A 589 -3.79 12.53 38.47
CA ALA A 589 -4.19 12.68 39.86
C ALA A 589 -4.59 11.31 40.45
N ALA A 590 -5.35 10.51 39.70
CA ALA A 590 -5.73 9.14 40.17
C ALA A 590 -4.50 8.24 40.34
N ARG A 591 -3.56 8.25 39.38
CA ARG A 591 -2.31 7.50 39.46
C ARG A 591 -1.41 7.95 40.61
N CYS A 592 -1.35 9.29 40.85
CA CYS A 592 -0.65 9.83 42.01
C CYS A 592 -1.29 9.40 43.32
N ALA A 593 -2.62 9.40 43.42
CA ALA A 593 -3.33 8.95 44.61
C ALA A 593 -3.00 7.46 44.94
N VAL A 594 -2.95 6.58 43.93
CA VAL A 594 -2.51 5.18 44.10
C VAL A 594 -1.08 5.12 44.65
N ARG A 595 -0.15 5.92 44.10
CA ARG A 595 1.24 5.95 44.55
C ARG A 595 1.43 6.51 45.96
N LEU A 596 0.55 7.43 46.37
CA LEU A 596 0.53 8.00 47.71
C LEU A 596 -0.15 7.08 48.74
N GLY A 597 -0.71 5.94 48.29
CA GLY A 597 -1.20 4.91 49.20
C GLY A 597 -2.71 4.72 49.26
N ALA A 598 -3.48 5.39 48.41
CA ALA A 598 -4.92 5.11 48.26
C ALA A 598 -5.13 3.65 47.83
N LYS A 599 -6.09 2.95 48.46
CA LYS A 599 -6.35 1.53 48.17
C LYS A 599 -7.36 1.36 47.04
N ASN A 600 -8.35 2.25 46.95
CA ASN A 600 -9.44 2.22 45.98
C ASN A 600 -9.53 3.57 45.30
N VAL A 601 -9.13 3.61 44.05
CA VAL A 601 -9.19 4.84 43.25
C VAL A 601 -10.10 4.61 42.03
N THR A 602 -11.10 5.47 41.88
CA THR A 602 -12.06 5.40 40.79
C THR A 602 -12.10 6.73 40.04
N VAL A 603 -12.03 6.68 38.71
CA VAL A 603 -12.22 7.85 37.84
C VAL A 603 -13.61 7.80 37.22
N LEU A 604 -14.37 8.88 37.40
CA LEU A 604 -15.69 9.11 36.82
C LEU A 604 -15.56 10.16 35.73
N ASN A 605 -15.71 9.75 34.47
CA ASN A 605 -15.60 10.66 33.32
C ASN A 605 -16.97 10.98 32.70
N PRO A 606 -17.49 12.20 32.84
CA PRO A 606 -18.76 12.57 32.24
C PRO A 606 -18.76 12.63 30.70
N ALA A 607 -17.64 12.99 30.09
CA ALA A 607 -17.56 13.21 28.65
C ALA A 607 -17.24 11.93 27.83
N GLY A 608 -16.75 10.86 28.48
CA GLY A 608 -16.19 9.68 27.82
C GLY A 608 -14.72 9.84 27.45
N PHE A 609 -13.97 8.71 27.56
CA PHE A 609 -12.55 8.73 27.30
C PHE A 609 -12.22 8.77 25.81
N SER A 610 -11.19 9.51 25.48
CA SER A 610 -10.64 9.56 24.13
C SER A 610 -10.02 8.23 23.72
N LYS A 611 -10.09 7.88 22.41
CA LYS A 611 -9.50 6.68 21.84
C LYS A 611 -8.16 6.94 21.14
N ARG A 612 -7.61 8.15 21.24
CA ARG A 612 -6.29 8.49 20.70
C ARG A 612 -5.21 7.67 21.40
N SER A 613 -4.15 7.32 20.68
CA SER A 613 -3.08 6.43 21.18
C SER A 613 -2.50 6.87 22.52
N GLY A 614 -2.19 8.16 22.66
CA GLY A 614 -1.65 8.70 23.91
C GLY A 614 -2.62 8.66 25.09
N ASP A 615 -3.88 8.93 24.84
CA ASP A 615 -4.94 8.86 25.86
C ASP A 615 -5.17 7.39 26.27
N ALA A 616 -5.24 6.48 25.28
CA ALA A 616 -5.42 5.05 25.52
C ALA A 616 -4.24 4.43 26.32
N GLU A 617 -3.00 4.86 26.04
CA GLU A 617 -1.82 4.44 26.80
C GLU A 617 -1.94 4.83 28.29
N ALA A 618 -2.22 6.10 28.57
CA ALA A 618 -2.38 6.61 29.95
C ALA A 618 -3.50 5.88 30.71
N LEU A 619 -4.63 5.62 30.04
CA LEU A 619 -5.76 4.89 30.63
C LEU A 619 -5.43 3.42 30.91
N ASN A 620 -4.70 2.76 30.00
CA ASN A 620 -4.27 1.38 30.21
C ASN A 620 -3.29 1.27 31.38
N GLU A 621 -2.33 2.17 31.47
CA GLU A 621 -1.37 2.24 32.58
C GLU A 621 -2.09 2.50 33.93
N ALA A 622 -3.10 3.38 33.94
CA ALA A 622 -3.92 3.62 35.14
C ALA A 622 -4.67 2.36 35.58
N LYS A 623 -5.27 1.61 34.62
CA LYS A 623 -5.94 0.32 34.91
C LYS A 623 -4.97 -0.73 35.47
N GLU A 624 -3.77 -0.84 34.87
CA GLU A 624 -2.72 -1.75 35.33
C GLU A 624 -2.32 -1.43 36.77
N GLU A 625 -2.31 -0.16 37.16
CA GLU A 625 -2.01 0.32 38.52
C GLU A 625 -3.19 0.15 39.48
N GLY A 626 -4.35 -0.32 39.02
CA GLY A 626 -5.51 -0.64 39.84
C GLY A 626 -6.58 0.46 39.90
N VAL A 627 -6.50 1.48 39.02
CA VAL A 627 -7.53 2.52 38.93
C VAL A 627 -8.76 1.96 38.20
N VAL A 628 -9.93 2.13 38.78
CA VAL A 628 -11.21 1.80 38.14
C VAL A 628 -11.71 2.97 37.33
N LEU A 629 -12.10 2.74 36.06
CA LEU A 629 -12.51 3.78 35.13
C LEU A 629 -13.98 3.61 34.68
N PHE A 630 -14.80 4.63 34.91
CA PHE A 630 -16.14 4.74 34.37
C PHE A 630 -16.21 5.90 33.39
N ASP A 631 -16.78 5.70 32.22
CA ASP A 631 -16.94 6.73 31.21
C ASP A 631 -18.42 7.00 30.90
N LYS A 632 -18.69 8.19 30.37
CA LYS A 632 -20.04 8.65 30.00
C LYS A 632 -21.01 8.56 31.16
N VAL A 633 -20.58 9.00 32.31
CA VAL A 633 -21.39 9.04 33.51
C VAL A 633 -22.02 10.43 33.73
N GLN A 634 -23.19 10.49 34.32
CA GLN A 634 -23.79 11.75 34.75
C GLN A 634 -23.71 11.85 36.28
N ILE A 635 -22.89 12.78 36.79
CA ILE A 635 -22.78 13.00 38.21
C ILE A 635 -24.09 13.67 38.71
N THR A 636 -24.74 13.09 39.71
CA THR A 636 -25.98 13.59 40.28
C THR A 636 -25.78 14.29 41.59
N GLU A 637 -24.84 13.79 42.44
CA GLU A 637 -24.54 14.40 43.73
C GLU A 637 -23.14 14.05 44.22
N ILE A 638 -22.45 14.99 44.83
CA ILE A 638 -21.20 14.77 45.59
C ILE A 638 -21.51 14.95 47.04
N ALA A 639 -21.67 13.85 47.76
CA ALA A 639 -21.92 13.82 49.20
C ALA A 639 -20.60 13.62 49.99
N PRO A 640 -20.55 13.89 51.30
CA PRO A 640 -19.32 13.78 52.10
C PRO A 640 -18.69 12.40 52.15
N ASP A 641 -19.49 11.32 51.99
CA ASP A 641 -19.04 9.92 52.07
C ASP A 641 -19.21 9.11 50.75
N ALA A 642 -19.76 9.75 49.70
CA ALA A 642 -20.03 9.06 48.45
C ALA A 642 -20.26 10.02 47.28
N VAL A 643 -20.01 9.53 46.06
CA VAL A 643 -20.47 10.18 44.81
C VAL A 643 -21.59 9.34 44.20
N TYR A 644 -22.69 10.02 43.87
CA TYR A 644 -23.84 9.46 43.17
C TYR A 644 -23.77 9.85 41.69
N PHE A 645 -24.04 8.89 40.79
CA PHE A 645 -24.02 9.11 39.37
C PHE A 645 -24.92 8.11 38.65
N SER A 646 -25.33 8.44 37.45
CA SER A 646 -26.01 7.48 36.58
C SER A 646 -25.12 7.08 35.41
N LYS A 647 -25.25 5.82 34.98
CA LYS A 647 -24.62 5.27 33.78
C LYS A 647 -25.61 4.36 33.05
N ASP A 648 -25.79 4.62 31.75
CA ASP A 648 -26.72 3.87 30.91
C ASP A 648 -28.14 3.76 31.50
N GLY A 649 -28.57 4.80 32.23
CA GLY A 649 -29.88 4.87 32.92
C GLY A 649 -29.95 4.20 34.30
N ALA A 650 -28.87 3.57 34.76
CA ALA A 650 -28.80 2.97 36.08
C ALA A 650 -28.17 3.94 37.10
N GLU A 651 -28.85 4.20 38.20
CA GLU A 651 -28.33 4.96 39.36
C GLU A 651 -27.27 4.13 40.09
N MET A 652 -26.13 4.74 40.37
CA MET A 652 -24.99 4.12 41.05
C MET A 652 -24.48 5.02 42.18
N ARG A 653 -23.86 4.38 43.17
CA ARG A 653 -23.19 5.05 44.30
C ARG A 653 -21.81 4.44 44.54
N ILE A 654 -20.78 5.29 44.65
CA ILE A 654 -19.45 4.89 45.06
C ILE A 654 -19.11 5.60 46.37
N LYS A 655 -18.83 4.80 47.40
CA LYS A 655 -18.34 5.31 48.69
C LYS A 655 -16.92 5.86 48.52
N CYS A 656 -16.68 7.05 49.01
CA CYS A 656 -15.37 7.69 49.00
C CYS A 656 -15.15 8.52 50.27
N ASP A 657 -13.89 8.74 50.58
CA ASP A 657 -13.44 9.56 51.69
C ASP A 657 -12.80 10.87 51.18
N GLN A 658 -12.51 10.92 49.86
CA GLN A 658 -11.93 12.09 49.19
C GLN A 658 -12.43 12.16 47.74
N VAL A 659 -12.74 13.35 47.28
CA VAL A 659 -13.10 13.64 45.89
C VAL A 659 -12.10 14.64 45.33
N ILE A 660 -11.52 14.27 44.20
CA ILE A 660 -10.63 15.15 43.38
C ILE A 660 -11.35 15.49 42.09
N VAL A 661 -11.34 16.75 41.69
CA VAL A 661 -12.12 17.21 40.53
C VAL A 661 -11.24 17.92 39.52
N GLU A 662 -11.35 17.51 38.27
CA GLU A 662 -10.71 18.20 37.14
C GLU A 662 -11.54 19.39 36.70
N ASN A 663 -11.24 20.56 37.26
CA ASN A 663 -11.90 21.82 36.90
C ASN A 663 -11.38 22.39 35.57
N ALA A 664 -12.22 23.15 34.88
CA ALA A 664 -11.81 23.91 33.71
C ALA A 664 -10.98 25.15 34.10
N TYR A 665 -10.01 25.48 33.27
CA TYR A 665 -9.16 26.66 33.39
C TYR A 665 -9.14 27.45 32.09
N VAL A 666 -9.03 28.77 32.22
CA VAL A 666 -8.93 29.73 31.12
C VAL A 666 -7.65 30.54 31.22
N ALA A 667 -7.24 31.16 30.10
CA ALA A 667 -6.11 32.09 30.12
C ALA A 667 -6.56 33.47 30.56
N GLU A 668 -5.94 33.98 31.60
CA GLU A 668 -6.04 35.39 31.99
C GLU A 668 -4.75 36.10 31.57
N VAL A 669 -4.85 36.90 30.51
CA VAL A 669 -3.69 37.60 29.93
C VAL A 669 -3.49 38.92 30.65
N PRO A 670 -2.24 39.46 30.72
CA PRO A 670 -1.96 40.78 31.29
C PRO A 670 -2.73 41.92 30.57
N ALA A 671 -2.99 42.97 31.28
CA ALA A 671 -3.53 44.18 30.70
C ALA A 671 -2.49 44.84 29.76
N GLY A 672 -2.97 45.46 28.66
CA GLY A 672 -2.11 46.15 27.72
C GLY A 672 -2.75 46.51 26.38
N ASP A 673 -2.03 47.29 25.59
CA ASP A 673 -2.51 47.67 24.26
C ASP A 673 -2.29 46.56 23.23
N LYS A 674 -3.17 46.50 22.23
CA LYS A 674 -3.18 45.48 21.18
C LYS A 674 -2.01 45.58 20.20
N ASP A 675 -1.34 46.73 20.16
CA ASP A 675 -0.23 46.93 19.24
C ASP A 675 1.07 46.30 19.77
N THR A 676 1.20 46.25 21.09
CA THR A 676 2.38 45.66 21.75
C THR A 676 2.14 44.21 22.18
N LEU A 677 0.94 43.92 22.69
CA LEU A 677 0.58 42.58 23.23
C LEU A 677 0.21 41.62 22.12
N VAL A 678 0.95 40.53 22.03
CA VAL A 678 0.67 39.42 21.14
C VAL A 678 0.14 38.23 21.93
N ILE A 679 -0.98 37.67 21.52
CA ILE A 679 -1.58 36.48 22.11
C ILE A 679 -1.81 35.42 21.04
N THR A 680 -1.75 34.14 21.41
CA THR A 680 -2.10 33.09 20.48
C THR A 680 -3.59 32.78 20.49
N SER A 681 -4.21 32.64 19.32
CA SER A 681 -5.56 32.13 19.14
C SER A 681 -5.63 30.61 18.98
N ALA A 682 -4.47 29.92 18.97
CA ALA A 682 -4.40 28.50 18.73
C ALA A 682 -5.04 27.71 19.90
N LYS A 683 -5.83 26.69 19.57
CA LYS A 683 -6.36 25.74 20.55
C LYS A 683 -5.23 24.81 21.02
N ILE A 684 -4.76 25.02 22.24
CA ILE A 684 -3.71 24.22 22.85
C ILE A 684 -4.35 23.03 23.59
N THR A 685 -4.11 21.82 23.10
CA THR A 685 -4.67 20.58 23.65
C THR A 685 -3.63 19.62 24.17
N ASN A 686 -2.36 19.82 23.81
CA ASN A 686 -1.23 18.96 24.21
C ASN A 686 0.08 19.72 24.05
N ILE A 687 1.19 19.12 24.46
CA ILE A 687 2.51 19.75 24.43
C ILE A 687 2.94 20.17 23.03
N ILE A 688 2.73 19.32 22.01
CA ILE A 688 3.21 19.65 20.66
C ILE A 688 2.39 20.78 20.02
N SER A 689 1.10 20.91 20.33
CA SER A 689 0.30 22.06 19.89
C SER A 689 0.73 23.35 20.60
N ALA A 690 1.16 23.27 21.88
CA ALA A 690 1.72 24.42 22.59
C ALA A 690 3.04 24.90 21.96
N ILE A 691 3.95 23.97 21.65
CA ILE A 691 5.23 24.26 20.99
C ILE A 691 4.99 24.89 19.61
N THR A 692 4.05 24.34 18.83
CA THR A 692 3.70 24.87 17.50
C THR A 692 3.08 26.27 17.60
N ALA A 693 2.24 26.53 18.60
CA ALA A 693 1.68 27.85 18.85
C ALA A 693 2.79 28.88 19.16
N GLY A 694 3.78 28.51 19.94
CA GLY A 694 4.96 29.35 20.24
C GLY A 694 5.78 29.66 18.98
N LYS A 695 6.07 28.68 18.14
CA LYS A 695 6.76 28.88 16.86
C LYS A 695 5.99 29.82 15.93
N ASN A 696 4.69 29.60 15.79
CA ASN A 696 3.83 30.45 14.96
C ASN A 696 3.74 31.88 15.51
N ALA A 697 3.74 32.06 16.85
CA ALA A 697 3.79 33.37 17.48
C ALA A 697 5.11 34.08 17.19
N ALA A 698 6.25 33.38 17.24
CA ALA A 698 7.56 33.96 16.88
C ALA A 698 7.58 34.46 15.44
N ALA A 699 7.07 33.65 14.48
CA ALA A 699 6.96 34.07 13.10
C ALA A 699 6.01 35.26 12.90
N GLY A 700 4.90 35.30 13.66
CA GLY A 700 3.98 36.43 13.66
C GLY A 700 4.63 37.70 14.20
N ILE A 701 5.40 37.60 15.29
CA ILE A 701 6.15 38.71 15.87
C ILE A 701 7.19 39.22 14.89
N ASP A 702 7.98 38.33 14.26
CA ASP A 702 8.98 38.68 13.26
C ASP A 702 8.34 39.47 12.11
N LYS A 703 7.18 39.01 11.62
CA LYS A 703 6.42 39.71 10.58
C LYS A 703 5.89 41.07 11.02
N LEU A 704 5.43 41.20 12.27
CA LEU A 704 4.93 42.45 12.83
C LEU A 704 6.05 43.49 13.03
N ILE A 705 7.26 43.07 13.37
CA ILE A 705 8.40 43.95 13.59
C ILE A 705 9.13 44.28 12.28
N ARG A 706 9.41 43.27 11.45
CA ARG A 706 10.28 43.39 10.28
C ARG A 706 9.56 43.48 8.94
N GLY A 707 8.27 43.27 8.91
CA GLY A 707 7.48 43.31 7.66
C GLY A 707 7.97 42.33 6.61
N GLU A 708 8.37 42.85 5.42
CA GLU A 708 8.91 42.01 4.32
C GLU A 708 10.32 41.45 4.62
N GLY A 709 11.05 42.00 5.58
CA GLY A 709 12.35 41.52 6.05
C GLY A 709 12.27 40.36 7.06
N ALA A 710 11.06 39.82 7.32
CA ALA A 710 10.85 38.70 8.25
C ALA A 710 11.50 37.43 7.72
N THR A 711 12.22 36.70 8.60
CA THR A 711 12.96 35.48 8.26
C THR A 711 12.39 34.22 8.93
N LEU A 712 11.62 34.39 10.00
CA LEU A 712 10.99 33.27 10.71
C LEU A 712 9.71 32.81 9.99
N SER A 713 9.50 31.51 9.95
CA SER A 713 8.37 30.91 9.25
C SER A 713 7.45 30.17 10.21
N ALA A 714 6.15 30.42 10.06
CA ALA A 714 5.12 29.60 10.70
C ALA A 714 5.09 28.17 10.11
N VAL A 715 4.51 27.25 10.86
CA VAL A 715 4.28 25.89 10.37
C VAL A 715 3.20 25.92 9.29
N ALA A 716 3.61 25.67 8.05
CA ALA A 716 2.72 25.63 6.90
C ALA A 716 1.99 24.28 6.77
N PRO A 717 0.75 24.25 6.28
CA PRO A 717 0.07 22.99 5.92
C PRO A 717 0.88 22.19 4.90
N VAL A 718 0.82 20.85 5.02
CA VAL A 718 1.48 19.94 4.07
C VAL A 718 0.43 19.05 3.39
N LYS A 719 0.66 18.73 2.12
CA LYS A 719 -0.10 17.71 1.40
C LYS A 719 0.39 16.33 1.79
N THR A 720 -0.52 15.38 1.86
CA THR A 720 -0.20 13.99 2.22
C THR A 720 -0.48 13.02 1.09
N VAL A 721 0.30 11.95 1.08
CA VAL A 721 -0.01 10.77 0.25
C VAL A 721 -1.32 10.13 0.70
N SER A 722 -2.04 9.52 -0.22
CA SER A 722 -3.24 8.74 0.09
C SER A 722 -2.88 7.52 0.95
N ALA A 723 -3.52 7.38 2.11
CA ALA A 723 -3.35 6.21 2.96
C ALA A 723 -3.75 4.91 2.24
N GLU A 724 -4.76 4.96 1.38
CA GLU A 724 -5.18 3.82 0.57
C GLU A 724 -4.12 3.41 -0.45
N ALA A 725 -3.54 4.38 -1.17
CA ALA A 725 -2.45 4.10 -2.11
C ALA A 725 -1.23 3.46 -1.41
N VAL A 726 -0.92 3.90 -0.19
CA VAL A 726 0.15 3.30 0.62
C VAL A 726 -0.19 1.87 1.02
N ARG A 727 -1.42 1.59 1.45
CA ARG A 727 -1.87 0.22 1.77
C ARG A 727 -1.78 -0.70 0.56
N GLN A 728 -2.31 -0.28 -0.58
CA GLN A 728 -2.29 -1.07 -1.82
C GLN A 728 -0.86 -1.43 -2.24
N ARG A 729 0.07 -0.46 -2.26
CA ARG A 729 1.47 -0.74 -2.61
C ARG A 729 2.19 -1.66 -1.62
N SER A 730 1.77 -1.65 -0.35
CA SER A 730 2.32 -2.54 0.68
C SER A 730 1.77 -3.96 0.60
N GLY A 731 0.77 -4.21 -0.27
CA GLY A 731 0.08 -5.49 -0.40
C GLY A 731 -0.69 -5.91 0.86
N TYR A 732 -0.98 -4.97 1.76
CA TYR A 732 -1.60 -5.24 3.07
C TYR A 732 -0.85 -6.28 3.92
N LEU A 733 0.45 -6.47 3.66
CA LEU A 733 1.27 -7.47 4.35
C LEU A 733 1.42 -7.11 5.83
N LYS A 734 0.89 -7.97 6.69
CA LYS A 734 1.10 -7.89 8.13
C LYS A 734 2.55 -8.28 8.46
N ARG A 735 3.12 -7.59 9.42
CA ARG A 735 4.40 -7.94 10.03
C ARG A 735 4.20 -8.11 11.53
N ASP A 736 5.00 -8.94 12.15
CA ASP A 736 4.97 -9.09 13.59
C ASP A 736 5.14 -7.73 14.28
N VAL A 737 4.22 -7.42 15.16
CA VAL A 737 4.35 -6.26 16.03
C VAL A 737 5.51 -6.53 16.98
N ASN A 738 6.45 -5.60 17.08
CA ASN A 738 7.57 -5.73 17.97
C ASN A 738 7.07 -5.66 19.45
N PRO A 739 7.00 -6.78 20.19
CA PRO A 739 6.42 -6.82 21.53
C PRO A 739 7.36 -6.32 22.63
N VAL A 740 8.14 -5.26 22.34
CA VAL A 740 9.11 -4.72 23.30
C VAL A 740 8.39 -4.18 24.53
N ALA A 741 8.63 -4.79 25.68
CA ALA A 741 8.19 -4.29 26.96
C ALA A 741 9.13 -3.14 27.40
N LEU A 742 8.65 -1.92 27.30
CA LEU A 742 9.40 -0.72 27.68
C LEU A 742 9.09 -0.25 29.10
N ALA A 743 7.88 -0.51 29.60
CA ALA A 743 7.46 -0.13 30.94
C ALA A 743 7.73 -1.24 31.97
N GLU A 744 8.10 -0.84 33.18
CA GLU A 744 8.16 -1.74 34.34
C GLU A 744 6.76 -2.33 34.64
N LYS A 745 6.73 -3.47 35.33
CA LYS A 745 5.47 -4.07 35.78
C LYS A 745 4.72 -3.14 36.72
N ALA A 746 3.41 -3.13 36.66
CA ALA A 746 2.57 -2.24 37.47
C ALA A 746 2.81 -2.39 39.00
N ALA A 747 3.08 -3.62 39.45
CA ALA A 747 3.39 -3.87 40.86
C ALA A 747 4.66 -3.13 41.34
N ASP A 748 5.64 -2.95 40.46
CA ASP A 748 6.92 -2.32 40.77
C ASP A 748 6.85 -0.79 40.74
N ARG A 749 5.75 -0.22 40.19
CA ARG A 749 5.48 1.23 40.13
C ARG A 749 4.82 1.79 41.40
N LYS A 750 4.23 0.93 42.27
CA LYS A 750 3.53 1.37 43.48
C LYS A 750 4.48 2.05 44.46
N GLY A 751 4.07 3.21 45.00
CA GLY A 751 4.85 4.01 45.93
C GLY A 751 6.06 4.73 45.35
N LYS A 752 6.30 4.63 44.04
CA LYS A 752 7.43 5.26 43.35
C LYS A 752 6.97 6.37 42.37
N PHE A 753 7.73 7.43 42.34
CA PHE A 753 7.56 8.51 41.34
C PHE A 753 8.71 8.58 40.33
N ASP A 754 9.63 7.61 40.34
CA ASP A 754 10.72 7.51 39.39
C ASP A 754 10.20 7.12 37.99
N ALA A 755 10.95 7.46 36.96
CA ALA A 755 10.68 7.06 35.59
C ALA A 755 10.67 5.52 35.48
N TYR A 756 9.62 4.95 34.90
CA TYR A 756 9.41 3.51 34.79
C TYR A 756 9.51 2.93 33.39
N LYS A 757 9.80 3.79 32.41
CA LYS A 757 9.98 3.37 31.01
C LYS A 757 11.46 3.40 30.63
N ARG A 758 11.97 2.29 30.10
CA ARG A 758 13.32 2.23 29.51
C ARG A 758 13.30 2.71 28.07
N VAL A 759 14.48 2.97 27.51
CA VAL A 759 14.68 3.27 26.10
C VAL A 759 14.85 1.96 25.31
N MET A 760 14.49 1.95 24.03
CA MET A 760 14.79 0.85 23.11
C MET A 760 16.30 0.67 22.95
N THR A 761 16.74 -0.58 22.82
CA THR A 761 18.10 -0.87 22.31
C THR A 761 18.16 -0.57 20.82
N ALA A 762 19.37 -0.44 20.26
CA ALA A 762 19.56 -0.19 18.83
C ALA A 762 18.92 -1.30 17.96
N ALA A 763 19.05 -2.56 18.35
CA ALA A 763 18.43 -3.69 17.65
C ALA A 763 16.89 -3.63 17.67
N GLU A 764 16.30 -3.27 18.80
CA GLU A 764 14.85 -3.09 18.94
C GLU A 764 14.35 -1.91 18.10
N ALA A 765 15.10 -0.81 18.06
CA ALA A 765 14.76 0.38 17.28
C ALA A 765 14.82 0.09 15.76
N VAL A 766 15.86 -0.60 15.29
CA VAL A 766 15.96 -1.01 13.88
C VAL A 766 14.80 -1.94 13.50
N LYS A 767 14.52 -2.97 14.31
CA LYS A 767 13.40 -3.89 14.06
C LYS A 767 12.03 -3.19 14.03
N GLU A 768 11.81 -2.20 14.87
CA GLU A 768 10.58 -1.40 14.85
C GLU A 768 10.55 -0.46 13.63
N ALA A 769 11.68 0.15 13.27
CA ALA A 769 11.80 1.02 12.11
C ALA A 769 11.55 0.28 10.78
N GLU A 770 11.90 -1.00 10.66
CA GLU A 770 11.62 -1.86 9.51
C GLU A 770 10.13 -2.01 9.20
N ARG A 771 9.26 -1.77 10.18
CA ARG A 771 7.81 -1.81 9.98
C ARG A 771 7.28 -0.59 9.24
N CYS A 772 8.06 0.48 9.10
CA CYS A 772 7.66 1.70 8.42
C CYS A 772 7.35 1.44 6.93
N LEU A 773 6.22 1.98 6.45
CA LEU A 773 5.77 1.84 5.06
C LEU A 773 6.40 2.88 4.11
N ASN A 774 7.31 3.72 4.59
CA ASN A 774 8.02 4.73 3.79
C ASN A 774 7.05 5.63 2.99
N CYS A 775 6.06 6.19 3.67
CA CYS A 775 5.07 7.08 3.09
C CYS A 775 5.71 8.43 2.71
N GLY A 776 5.19 9.07 1.64
CA GLY A 776 5.68 10.38 1.21
C GLY A 776 6.92 10.33 0.34
N CYS A 777 7.36 11.49 -0.13
CA CYS A 777 8.56 11.67 -0.95
C CYS A 777 9.82 11.97 -0.08
N GLY A 778 10.92 12.39 -0.68
CA GLY A 778 12.16 12.68 0.03
C GLY A 778 12.81 11.43 0.61
N GLU A 779 13.26 11.50 1.86
CA GLU A 779 13.85 10.37 2.58
C GLU A 779 12.85 9.21 2.84
N GLY A 780 11.54 9.43 2.62
CA GLY A 780 10.53 8.40 2.79
C GLY A 780 10.59 7.32 1.71
N CYS A 781 10.01 7.56 0.53
CA CYS A 781 9.81 6.52 -0.49
C CYS A 781 11.07 6.21 -1.30
N GLN A 782 11.81 7.17 -1.78
CA GLN A 782 13.05 7.10 -2.59
C GLN A 782 13.01 6.17 -3.84
N LEU A 783 11.89 5.56 -4.19
CA LEU A 783 11.84 4.58 -5.27
C LEU A 783 12.31 5.15 -6.61
N CYS A 784 11.92 6.37 -6.96
CA CYS A 784 12.36 7.05 -8.19
C CYS A 784 13.88 7.22 -8.25
N LYS A 785 14.52 7.53 -7.09
CA LYS A 785 15.99 7.64 -6.99
C LYS A 785 16.66 6.28 -7.14
N THR A 786 16.10 5.25 -6.50
CA THR A 786 16.69 3.90 -6.48
C THR A 786 16.69 3.24 -7.86
N ILE A 787 15.64 3.48 -8.67
CA ILE A 787 15.48 2.82 -9.98
C ILE A 787 16.05 3.61 -11.16
N CYS A 788 16.49 4.84 -10.94
CA CYS A 788 17.01 5.70 -12.02
C CYS A 788 18.47 5.34 -12.34
N THR A 789 18.72 4.88 -13.55
CA THR A 789 20.07 4.55 -14.06
C THR A 789 20.93 5.78 -14.32
N ASP A 790 20.31 6.93 -14.58
CA ASP A 790 20.97 8.20 -14.90
C ASP A 790 21.10 9.14 -13.70
N PHE A 791 20.69 8.67 -12.51
CA PHE A 791 20.79 9.38 -11.24
C PHE A 791 20.17 10.80 -11.25
N ALA A 792 19.13 11.00 -12.07
CA ALA A 792 18.44 12.28 -12.18
C ALA A 792 17.64 12.68 -10.91
N PRO A 793 16.94 11.76 -10.19
CA PRO A 793 16.24 12.12 -8.96
C PRO A 793 17.18 12.30 -7.77
N GLU A 794 17.00 13.40 -7.04
CA GLU A 794 17.77 13.74 -5.84
C GLU A 794 16.84 14.14 -4.68
N ILE A 795 17.33 13.97 -3.45
CA ILE A 795 16.68 14.44 -2.24
C ILE A 795 17.25 15.83 -1.94
N VAL A 796 16.38 16.83 -1.92
CA VAL A 796 16.77 18.21 -1.63
C VAL A 796 16.63 18.53 -0.12
N ASP A 797 15.58 17.99 0.50
CA ASP A 797 15.31 18.10 1.94
C ASP A 797 14.61 16.80 2.39
N ALA A 798 14.45 16.64 3.68
CA ALA A 798 13.90 15.43 4.34
C ALA A 798 12.67 14.80 3.64
N ASP A 799 11.85 15.59 3.01
CA ASP A 799 10.63 15.17 2.31
C ASP A 799 10.43 15.83 0.94
N THR A 800 11.48 16.43 0.40
CA THR A 800 11.47 17.10 -0.90
C THR A 800 12.33 16.34 -1.90
N MET A 801 11.72 15.99 -3.04
CA MET A 801 12.37 15.35 -4.17
C MET A 801 12.44 16.33 -5.34
N HIS A 802 13.54 16.28 -6.09
CA HIS A 802 13.72 16.95 -7.35
C HIS A 802 14.24 15.98 -8.41
N ILE A 803 13.90 16.19 -9.66
CA ILE A 803 14.45 15.43 -10.80
C ILE A 803 15.20 16.43 -11.67
N ARG A 804 16.51 16.26 -11.81
CA ARG A 804 17.35 17.09 -12.66
C ARG A 804 17.04 16.82 -14.11
N SER A 805 16.46 17.81 -14.80
CA SER A 805 16.01 17.68 -16.19
C SER A 805 17.16 17.37 -17.15
N GLU A 806 18.34 17.92 -16.89
CA GLU A 806 19.55 17.75 -17.71
C GLU A 806 20.16 16.33 -17.63
N LYS A 807 19.79 15.55 -16.62
CA LYS A 807 20.20 14.14 -16.46
C LYS A 807 19.09 13.16 -16.85
N CYS A 808 17.88 13.63 -17.03
CA CYS A 808 16.73 12.77 -17.27
C CYS A 808 16.61 12.41 -18.75
N VAL A 809 16.71 11.14 -19.07
CA VAL A 809 16.56 10.59 -20.43
C VAL A 809 15.11 10.26 -20.81
N ALA A 810 14.15 10.73 -20.05
CA ALA A 810 12.71 10.54 -20.28
C ALA A 810 12.25 9.08 -20.41
N CYS A 811 12.95 8.10 -19.85
CA CYS A 811 12.62 6.67 -19.98
C CYS A 811 11.28 6.26 -19.36
N GLY A 812 10.67 7.08 -18.53
CA GLY A 812 9.36 6.83 -17.91
C GLY A 812 9.35 5.84 -16.74
N MET A 813 10.47 5.20 -16.36
CA MET A 813 10.48 4.20 -15.30
C MET A 813 10.00 4.75 -13.95
N CYS A 814 10.48 5.92 -13.55
CA CYS A 814 10.06 6.55 -12.29
C CYS A 814 8.57 6.94 -12.33
N PHE A 815 8.06 7.40 -13.46
CA PHE A 815 6.64 7.70 -13.68
C PHE A 815 5.76 6.45 -13.50
N ASN A 816 6.09 5.36 -14.19
CA ASN A 816 5.32 4.11 -14.13
C ASN A 816 5.39 3.41 -12.78
N ARG A 817 6.48 3.60 -12.04
CA ARG A 817 6.70 2.96 -10.73
C ARG A 817 6.35 3.84 -9.54
N CYS A 818 6.02 5.12 -9.76
CA CYS A 818 5.68 6.02 -8.65
C CYS A 818 4.44 5.55 -7.90
N PRO A 819 4.57 5.06 -6.66
CA PRO A 819 3.43 4.51 -5.92
C PRO A 819 2.43 5.60 -5.47
N ASN A 820 2.84 6.85 -5.54
CA ASN A 820 2.03 8.01 -5.14
C ASN A 820 1.45 8.76 -6.35
N GLY A 821 1.72 8.33 -7.60
CA GLY A 821 1.31 9.05 -8.81
C GLY A 821 1.85 10.50 -8.89
N ASN A 822 2.95 10.77 -8.19
CA ASN A 822 3.50 12.12 -7.99
C ASN A 822 4.54 12.53 -9.04
N ILE A 823 4.64 11.80 -10.14
CA ILE A 823 5.54 12.11 -11.25
C ILE A 823 4.70 12.36 -12.51
N GLU A 824 5.09 13.29 -13.33
CA GLU A 824 4.55 13.54 -14.66
C GLU A 824 5.69 13.55 -15.69
N MET A 825 5.35 13.24 -16.92
CA MET A 825 6.26 13.33 -18.07
C MET A 825 5.98 14.62 -18.82
N LEU A 826 6.97 15.48 -18.92
CA LEU A 826 6.88 16.73 -19.67
C LEU A 826 7.43 16.51 -21.08
N ASN A 827 6.63 16.89 -22.08
CA ASN A 827 7.04 16.92 -23.48
C ASN A 827 7.51 18.34 -23.84
N LEU A 828 8.71 18.44 -24.39
CA LEU A 828 9.29 19.74 -24.82
C LEU A 828 8.83 20.17 -26.21
N GLY A 829 8.04 19.33 -26.91
CA GLY A 829 7.42 19.69 -28.18
C GLY A 829 8.31 19.54 -29.43
N TYR A 830 9.51 18.97 -29.27
CA TYR A 830 10.38 18.65 -30.42
C TYR A 830 10.86 17.19 -30.37
N THR A 831 11.24 16.64 -31.50
CA THR A 831 11.71 15.26 -31.64
C THR A 831 13.21 15.14 -31.42
N VAL A 832 13.67 13.97 -30.91
CA VAL A 832 15.08 13.63 -30.67
C VAL A 832 15.55 12.55 -31.64
#